data_fd0ffede0e28fa875aef95b7206ecdda
#
_entry.id   fd0ffede0e28fa875aef95b7206ecdda
#
_cell.length_a   1.000
_cell.length_b   1.000
_cell.length_c   1.000
_cell.angle_alpha   90.00
_cell.angle_beta   90.00
_cell.angle_gamma   90.00
#
_symmetry.space_group_name_H-M   'P 1'
#
loop_
_entity.id
_entity.type
_entity.pdbx_description
1 polymer ?
#
loop_
_entity_poly.entity_id
_entity_poly.type
_entity_poly.pdbx_seq_one_letter_code
_entity_poly.pdbx_strand_id
1 'polypeptide(L)'
;MQPKRLTDDEIQNTITNAVREAVDFVESEIAPDRIRAQKYFDGKSAVDFEEGRSKVVATKVRDTIRAIKPALMRVFLQSDKPVEFIPNSPQSVMGADQATKYAKYVFERNNGFRVLSDVFHDALIKKVGVAKVYYDEVPQVEIDEYSDLTPEQLAFIEDDPEVEIIDREEEIFAEAVIDEIGVEIQPRMASYELRVARTSVKGQIKIQSVAPEDFFVDRMAVSIDDCYVCGHTSEARVGDLVAMGFDFDTVYDLAGSSDGTVDDEEEMARRGWGDNDDNENATDPSMRKVQLTEAYMRMDVEGTGVPRMYKFICAGNDYEILDYELCDYVPFAIFECDPEPHTFFGRSLAEIVIEDQDASTSLLRGLLDGLTMANNPRVMAVTNMVNMDDLLNNEIGGIVRVKDINAVREFAIGNAATAALPAIQFYDEAIRAKTGVTGAAMGMDADALQSQTAAGVNAAVQAASAVSELIARNLAEGGMRQMFRLIAQIARANPNEGEMMRLDGQFVPVDPRSWTSDLDLVTNVGLGNNRREDRIAALQMTMQTQMQVWQAYGPSNGIVTMTGIRNTLADILGMAGIHNADRYYNQMNPQIEQQLMMQAAQAAQGQQPQQPSDPNMAFLQAEQMKMSTRAQVDMAKVQLDAEKMRMDDDRERDRMAQDLAIRAGELLAKTGVQLDLNAIKREQQMPRMQFVPNQTTGL
;
A
#
# COMPACT_ATOMS: atom_id res chain seq x y z
N MET A 1 -26.79 28.68 33.30
CA MET A 1 -27.88 28.13 32.49
C MET A 1 -27.93 26.65 32.77
N GLN A 2 -29.09 26.08 32.97
CA GLN A 2 -29.20 24.59 33.04
C GLN A 2 -29.14 24.07 31.60
N PRO A 3 -28.47 22.95 31.36
CA PRO A 3 -28.45 22.32 30.05
C PRO A 3 -29.90 22.01 29.63
N LYS A 4 -30.24 22.28 28.40
CA LYS A 4 -31.58 22.13 27.83
C LYS A 4 -31.43 21.32 26.54
N ARG A 5 -32.36 20.41 26.28
CA ARG A 5 -32.45 19.71 25.00
C ARG A 5 -32.57 20.72 23.88
N LEU A 6 -31.72 20.57 22.86
CA LEU A 6 -31.72 21.42 21.68
C LEU A 6 -32.94 21.14 20.79
N THR A 7 -33.46 22.17 20.16
CA THR A 7 -34.49 22.03 19.12
C THR A 7 -33.83 21.72 17.77
N ASP A 8 -34.58 21.14 16.85
CA ASP A 8 -34.07 20.76 15.51
C ASP A 8 -33.50 22.01 14.78
N ASP A 9 -34.14 23.19 14.91
CA ASP A 9 -33.61 24.43 14.34
C ASP A 9 -32.31 24.88 14.99
N GLU A 10 -32.14 24.67 16.33
CA GLU A 10 -30.89 25.00 17.03
C GLU A 10 -29.78 24.02 16.62
N ILE A 11 -30.09 22.75 16.41
CA ILE A 11 -29.16 21.75 15.89
C ILE A 11 -28.72 22.10 14.47
N GLN A 12 -29.69 22.38 13.58
CA GLN A 12 -29.42 22.78 12.19
C GLN A 12 -28.49 24.01 12.13
N ASN A 13 -28.82 25.06 12.83
CA ASN A 13 -28.00 26.28 12.85
C ASN A 13 -26.58 26.02 13.39
N THR A 14 -26.46 25.17 14.40
CA THR A 14 -25.16 24.88 15.02
C THR A 14 -24.28 24.07 14.07
N ILE A 15 -24.82 23.03 13.43
CA ILE A 15 -24.06 22.20 12.48
C ILE A 15 -23.68 22.98 11.24
N THR A 16 -24.61 23.75 10.65
CA THR A 16 -24.35 24.58 9.48
C THR A 16 -23.21 25.56 9.72
N ASN A 17 -23.23 26.27 10.87
CA ASN A 17 -22.17 27.22 11.19
C ASN A 17 -20.82 26.51 11.43
N ALA A 18 -20.83 25.38 12.15
CA ALA A 18 -19.60 24.66 12.46
C ALA A 18 -18.95 24.03 11.20
N VAL A 19 -19.75 23.43 10.33
CA VAL A 19 -19.28 22.87 9.06
C VAL A 19 -18.76 23.97 8.16
N ARG A 20 -19.52 25.06 7.98
CA ARG A 20 -19.09 26.19 7.17
C ARG A 20 -17.78 26.81 7.66
N GLU A 21 -17.62 27.01 8.98
CA GLU A 21 -16.37 27.51 9.55
C GLU A 21 -15.18 26.55 9.29
N ALA A 22 -15.41 25.24 9.39
CA ALA A 22 -14.37 24.24 9.13
C ALA A 22 -13.99 24.15 7.65
N VAL A 23 -14.98 24.20 6.74
CA VAL A 23 -14.74 24.23 5.29
C VAL A 23 -14.03 25.51 4.89
N ASP A 24 -14.54 26.70 5.30
CA ASP A 24 -13.90 27.99 5.02
C ASP A 24 -12.44 28.04 5.50
N PHE A 25 -12.13 27.43 6.64
CA PHE A 25 -10.75 27.33 7.14
C PHE A 25 -9.87 26.52 6.19
N VAL A 26 -10.33 25.33 5.78
CA VAL A 26 -9.54 24.47 4.89
C VAL A 26 -9.36 25.11 3.52
N GLU A 27 -10.39 25.71 2.97
CA GLU A 27 -10.35 26.39 1.67
C GLU A 27 -9.45 27.62 1.67
N SER A 28 -9.53 28.46 2.73
CA SER A 28 -8.79 29.73 2.75
C SER A 28 -7.32 29.57 3.14
N GLU A 29 -6.99 28.65 4.05
CA GLU A 29 -5.64 28.58 4.64
C GLU A 29 -4.85 27.36 4.12
N ILE A 30 -5.52 26.25 3.80
CA ILE A 30 -4.85 25.00 3.46
C ILE A 30 -4.84 24.72 1.95
N ALA A 31 -5.97 24.93 1.27
CA ALA A 31 -6.11 24.67 -0.17
C ALA A 31 -5.08 25.42 -1.04
N PRO A 32 -4.71 26.69 -0.80
CA PRO A 32 -3.70 27.38 -1.60
C PRO A 32 -2.34 26.67 -1.62
N ASP A 33 -1.91 26.13 -0.47
CA ASP A 33 -0.67 25.37 -0.37
C ASP A 33 -0.76 24.04 -1.11
N ARG A 34 -1.90 23.35 -1.02
CA ARG A 34 -2.15 22.10 -1.72
C ARG A 34 -2.17 22.29 -3.25
N ILE A 35 -2.85 23.33 -3.73
CA ILE A 35 -2.89 23.72 -5.15
C ILE A 35 -1.48 24.01 -5.65
N ARG A 36 -0.71 24.78 -4.87
CA ARG A 36 0.68 25.09 -5.18
C ARG A 36 1.51 23.81 -5.29
N ALA A 37 1.45 22.93 -4.30
CA ALA A 37 2.19 21.68 -4.28
C ALA A 37 1.85 20.79 -5.48
N GLN A 38 0.56 20.68 -5.83
CA GLN A 38 0.10 19.93 -7.02
C GLN A 38 0.62 20.53 -8.32
N LYS A 39 0.55 21.85 -8.50
CA LYS A 39 1.11 22.54 -9.68
C LYS A 39 2.60 22.26 -9.85
N TYR A 40 3.38 22.29 -8.75
CA TYR A 40 4.80 21.96 -8.80
C TYR A 40 5.09 20.49 -9.11
N PHE A 41 4.28 19.58 -8.56
CA PHE A 41 4.34 18.17 -8.93
C PHE A 41 4.07 17.96 -10.42
N ASP A 42 3.15 18.71 -11.01
CA ASP A 42 2.83 18.64 -12.45
C ASP A 42 3.87 19.34 -13.33
N GLY A 43 4.87 19.98 -12.74
CA GLY A 43 5.92 20.68 -13.46
C GLY A 43 5.49 22.08 -13.91
N LYS A 44 4.50 22.67 -13.25
CA LYS A 44 4.13 24.07 -13.41
C LYS A 44 4.86 24.84 -12.31
N SER A 45 5.85 25.66 -12.68
CA SER A 45 6.59 26.51 -11.73
C SER A 45 5.94 27.88 -11.66
N ALA A 46 5.96 28.51 -10.45
CA ALA A 46 5.54 29.88 -10.27
C ALA A 46 6.56 30.90 -10.84
N VAL A 47 7.77 30.43 -11.22
CA VAL A 47 8.78 31.31 -11.81
C VAL A 47 8.34 31.73 -13.21
N ASP A 48 8.03 33.02 -13.34
CA ASP A 48 7.66 33.63 -14.62
C ASP A 48 8.76 33.46 -15.66
N PHE A 49 8.36 33.40 -16.92
CA PHE A 49 9.28 33.35 -18.03
C PHE A 49 9.07 34.55 -18.96
N GLU A 50 10.16 35.12 -19.45
CA GLU A 50 10.12 36.14 -20.47
C GLU A 50 9.94 35.54 -21.86
N GLU A 51 9.20 36.19 -22.72
CA GLU A 51 8.99 35.73 -24.07
C GLU A 51 10.34 35.69 -24.85
N GLY A 52 10.61 34.55 -25.50
CA GLY A 52 11.88 34.33 -26.17
C GLY A 52 12.98 33.68 -25.32
N ARG A 53 12.71 33.34 -24.06
CA ARG A 53 13.62 32.60 -23.17
C ARG A 53 13.15 31.16 -22.91
N SER A 54 14.03 30.38 -22.31
CA SER A 54 13.74 28.96 -21.96
C SER A 54 12.56 28.84 -21.00
N LYS A 55 11.62 27.94 -21.32
CA LYS A 55 10.43 27.61 -20.50
C LYS A 55 10.59 26.31 -19.70
N VAL A 56 11.76 25.71 -19.70
CA VAL A 56 12.03 24.44 -19.05
C VAL A 56 11.80 24.57 -17.54
N VAL A 57 11.21 23.56 -16.94
CA VAL A 57 10.99 23.45 -15.49
C VAL A 57 11.72 22.22 -14.97
N ALA A 58 12.47 22.36 -13.89
CA ALA A 58 13.12 21.24 -13.20
C ALA A 58 12.06 20.55 -12.32
N THR A 59 11.68 19.29 -12.62
CA THR A 59 10.60 18.57 -11.93
C THR A 59 11.09 17.86 -10.66
N LYS A 60 11.76 18.59 -9.76
CA LYS A 60 12.40 17.99 -8.56
C LYS A 60 11.39 17.41 -7.57
N VAL A 61 10.27 18.07 -7.36
CA VAL A 61 9.16 17.58 -6.50
C VAL A 61 8.65 16.23 -7.01
N ARG A 62 8.33 16.14 -8.30
CA ARG A 62 7.86 14.91 -8.93
C ARG A 62 8.87 13.77 -8.79
N ASP A 63 10.12 14.04 -9.08
CA ASP A 63 11.20 13.04 -9.07
C ASP A 63 11.41 12.50 -7.66
N THR A 64 11.39 13.37 -6.65
CA THR A 64 11.51 13.00 -5.23
C THR A 64 10.35 12.13 -4.78
N ILE A 65 9.10 12.53 -5.06
CA ILE A 65 7.90 11.76 -4.65
C ILE A 65 7.86 10.41 -5.34
N ARG A 66 8.20 10.34 -6.64
CA ARG A 66 8.28 9.08 -7.37
C ARG A 66 9.36 8.15 -6.86
N ALA A 67 10.42 8.67 -6.27
CA ALA A 67 11.47 7.86 -5.68
C ALA A 67 11.12 7.33 -4.28
N ILE A 68 10.50 8.17 -3.42
CA ILE A 68 10.21 7.81 -2.04
C ILE A 68 8.97 6.91 -1.91
N LYS A 69 7.91 7.17 -2.69
CA LYS A 69 6.64 6.44 -2.60
C LYS A 69 6.80 4.91 -2.72
N PRO A 70 7.56 4.35 -3.70
CA PRO A 70 7.78 2.91 -3.78
C PRO A 70 8.54 2.34 -2.57
N ALA A 71 9.46 3.13 -1.98
CA ALA A 71 10.20 2.72 -0.79
C ALA A 71 9.26 2.60 0.42
N LEU A 72 8.39 3.60 0.62
CA LEU A 72 7.35 3.58 1.66
C LEU A 72 6.39 2.41 1.45
N MET A 73 5.83 2.24 0.25
CA MET A 73 4.93 1.14 -0.06
C MET A 73 5.55 -0.22 0.23
N ARG A 74 6.84 -0.39 -0.09
CA ARG A 74 7.56 -1.63 0.20
C ARG A 74 7.64 -1.92 1.69
N VAL A 75 7.91 -0.91 2.52
CA VAL A 75 8.00 -1.07 3.98
C VAL A 75 6.71 -1.67 4.55
N PHE A 76 5.55 -1.20 4.11
CA PHE A 76 4.25 -1.63 4.63
C PHE A 76 3.77 -2.95 4.05
N LEU A 77 4.07 -3.23 2.79
CA LEU A 77 3.53 -4.39 2.07
C LEU A 77 4.46 -5.61 2.06
N GLN A 78 5.71 -5.46 2.48
CA GLN A 78 6.64 -6.59 2.62
C GLN A 78 6.38 -7.44 3.85
N SER A 79 5.71 -6.90 4.86
CA SER A 79 5.37 -7.64 6.07
C SER A 79 4.07 -8.42 5.86
N ASP A 80 4.08 -9.71 6.17
CA ASP A 80 2.85 -10.51 6.21
C ASP A 80 1.84 -9.99 7.24
N LYS A 81 2.33 -9.30 8.26
CA LYS A 81 1.52 -8.67 9.31
C LYS A 81 1.95 -7.21 9.45
N PRO A 82 1.43 -6.30 8.61
CA PRO A 82 1.77 -4.88 8.69
C PRO A 82 1.37 -4.26 10.03
N VAL A 83 0.32 -4.81 10.65
CA VAL A 83 -0.17 -4.44 11.97
C VAL A 83 -0.48 -5.71 12.76
N GLU A 84 -0.20 -5.72 14.05
CA GLU A 84 -0.46 -6.83 14.95
C GLU A 84 -1.16 -6.34 16.21
N PHE A 85 -2.28 -6.98 16.55
CA PHE A 85 -2.97 -6.75 17.81
C PHE A 85 -2.27 -7.56 18.91
N ILE A 86 -1.87 -6.88 19.97
CA ILE A 86 -1.20 -7.50 21.12
C ILE A 86 -2.21 -7.72 22.25
N PRO A 87 -2.29 -8.95 22.79
CA PRO A 87 -3.17 -9.24 23.88
C PRO A 87 -2.66 -8.64 25.20
N ASN A 88 -3.51 -7.91 25.93
CA ASN A 88 -3.19 -7.37 27.25
C ASN A 88 -3.47 -8.38 28.38
N SER A 89 -4.10 -9.52 28.09
CA SER A 89 -4.42 -10.57 29.03
C SER A 89 -4.21 -11.96 28.43
N PRO A 90 -3.93 -12.99 29.25
CA PRO A 90 -3.79 -14.36 28.75
C PRO A 90 -5.06 -14.90 28.06
N GLN A 91 -6.22 -14.34 28.37
CA GLN A 91 -7.52 -14.75 27.81
C GLN A 91 -7.74 -14.14 26.40
N SER A 92 -7.12 -13.01 26.09
CA SER A 92 -7.27 -12.30 24.82
C SER A 92 -6.31 -12.75 23.72
N VAL A 93 -5.43 -13.72 23.99
CA VAL A 93 -4.39 -14.17 23.01
C VAL A 93 -5.02 -14.70 21.72
N MET A 94 -6.02 -15.56 21.83
CA MET A 94 -6.71 -16.11 20.64
C MET A 94 -7.49 -15.04 19.88
N GLY A 95 -8.15 -14.12 20.61
CA GLY A 95 -8.89 -13.00 20.02
C GLY A 95 -7.97 -12.02 19.29
N ALA A 96 -6.79 -11.73 19.84
CA ALA A 96 -5.82 -10.82 19.20
C ALA A 96 -5.26 -11.37 17.88
N ASP A 97 -4.92 -12.67 17.83
CA ASP A 97 -4.46 -13.30 16.59
C ASP A 97 -5.59 -13.37 15.55
N GLN A 98 -6.81 -13.66 15.98
CA GLN A 98 -8.01 -13.64 15.12
C GLN A 98 -8.28 -12.24 14.58
N ALA A 99 -8.23 -11.20 15.44
CA ALA A 99 -8.42 -9.81 15.05
C ALA A 99 -7.35 -9.34 14.04
N THR A 100 -6.08 -9.73 14.26
CA THR A 100 -4.97 -9.43 13.34
C THR A 100 -5.22 -10.00 11.94
N LYS A 101 -5.61 -11.27 11.87
CA LYS A 101 -5.87 -11.95 10.60
C LYS A 101 -7.12 -11.43 9.91
N TYR A 102 -8.18 -11.12 10.70
CA TYR A 102 -9.41 -10.53 10.18
C TYR A 102 -9.16 -9.14 9.59
N ALA A 103 -8.47 -8.27 10.32
CA ALA A 103 -8.17 -6.93 9.84
C ALA A 103 -7.31 -6.96 8.55
N LYS A 104 -6.36 -7.90 8.46
CA LYS A 104 -5.61 -8.15 7.22
C LYS A 104 -6.53 -8.59 6.07
N TYR A 105 -7.45 -9.53 6.33
CA TYR A 105 -8.42 -9.99 5.34
C TYR A 105 -9.30 -8.84 4.81
N VAL A 106 -9.84 -8.01 5.72
CA VAL A 106 -10.64 -6.83 5.34
C VAL A 106 -9.81 -5.87 4.48
N PHE A 107 -8.55 -5.61 4.88
CA PHE A 107 -7.64 -4.75 4.14
C PHE A 107 -7.35 -5.28 2.72
N GLU A 108 -7.05 -6.57 2.57
CA GLU A 108 -6.81 -7.20 1.26
C GLU A 108 -8.06 -7.20 0.38
N ARG A 109 -9.24 -7.49 0.96
CA ARG A 109 -10.53 -7.49 0.25
C ARG A 109 -10.87 -6.11 -0.33
N ASN A 110 -10.49 -5.04 0.36
CA ASN A 110 -10.74 -3.66 -0.07
C ASN A 110 -9.62 -3.08 -0.97
N ASN A 111 -8.79 -3.91 -1.61
CA ASN A 111 -7.65 -3.43 -2.40
C ASN A 111 -6.73 -2.48 -1.60
N GLY A 112 -6.40 -2.84 -0.38
CA GLY A 112 -5.63 -2.01 0.54
C GLY A 112 -4.33 -1.45 -0.03
N PHE A 113 -3.70 -2.14 -0.99
CA PHE A 113 -2.56 -1.61 -1.74
C PHE A 113 -2.90 -0.30 -2.45
N ARG A 114 -4.04 -0.23 -3.16
CA ARG A 114 -4.45 0.96 -3.89
C ARG A 114 -4.80 2.09 -2.93
N VAL A 115 -5.57 1.79 -1.89
CA VAL A 115 -5.94 2.77 -0.86
C VAL A 115 -4.69 3.39 -0.25
N LEU A 116 -3.71 2.58 0.19
CA LEU A 116 -2.45 3.11 0.74
C LEU A 116 -1.65 3.90 -0.29
N SER A 117 -1.62 3.44 -1.54
CA SER A 117 -0.94 4.17 -2.61
C SER A 117 -1.52 5.57 -2.80
N ASP A 118 -2.85 5.69 -2.82
CA ASP A 118 -3.54 6.95 -3.01
C ASP A 118 -3.35 7.87 -1.79
N VAL A 119 -3.57 7.36 -0.59
CA VAL A 119 -3.40 8.09 0.67
C VAL A 119 -1.96 8.55 0.89
N PHE A 120 -0.95 7.71 0.60
CA PHE A 120 0.45 8.13 0.69
C PHE A 120 0.82 9.17 -0.36
N HIS A 121 0.23 9.09 -1.55
CA HIS A 121 0.44 10.12 -2.56
C HIS A 121 -0.06 11.48 -2.08
N ASP A 122 -1.27 11.50 -1.53
CA ASP A 122 -1.86 12.72 -0.99
C ASP A 122 -1.09 13.26 0.21
N ALA A 123 -0.69 12.40 1.16
CA ALA A 123 0.12 12.80 2.30
C ALA A 123 1.47 13.42 1.88
N LEU A 124 2.10 12.89 0.83
CA LEU A 124 3.39 13.39 0.33
C LEU A 124 3.26 14.74 -0.39
N ILE A 125 2.11 15.03 -1.02
CA ILE A 125 1.89 16.25 -1.81
C ILE A 125 1.02 17.25 -1.07
N LYS A 126 -0.11 16.80 -0.49
CA LYS A 126 -1.21 17.64 0.00
C LYS A 126 -1.30 17.72 1.52
N LYS A 127 -0.18 17.59 2.24
CA LYS A 127 -0.03 17.63 3.70
C LYS A 127 -0.60 16.40 4.41
N VAL A 128 -1.83 15.98 4.09
CA VAL A 128 -2.51 14.84 4.69
C VAL A 128 -3.06 13.90 3.64
N GLY A 129 -3.09 12.62 3.96
CA GLY A 129 -3.85 11.63 3.25
C GLY A 129 -4.93 11.08 4.17
N VAL A 130 -6.13 10.90 3.67
CA VAL A 130 -7.29 10.51 4.46
C VAL A 130 -7.84 9.17 3.98
N ALA A 131 -8.02 8.23 4.89
CA ALA A 131 -8.74 6.99 4.64
C ALA A 131 -10.00 6.92 5.50
N LYS A 132 -11.14 6.62 4.89
CA LYS A 132 -12.41 6.38 5.57
C LYS A 132 -12.63 4.88 5.72
N VAL A 133 -12.97 4.44 6.92
CA VAL A 133 -13.35 3.05 7.22
C VAL A 133 -14.77 3.04 7.72
N TYR A 134 -15.66 2.39 7.01
CA TYR A 134 -17.09 2.39 7.34
C TYR A 134 -17.72 1.03 7.09
N TYR A 135 -18.89 0.82 7.70
CA TYR A 135 -19.70 -0.36 7.47
C TYR A 135 -20.71 -0.06 6.37
N ASP A 136 -20.75 -0.90 5.36
CA ASP A 136 -21.64 -0.76 4.22
C ASP A 136 -22.59 -1.95 4.17
N GLU A 137 -23.87 -1.66 4.26
CA GLU A 137 -24.94 -2.65 4.15
C GLU A 137 -25.35 -2.80 2.68
N VAL A 138 -24.74 -3.76 2.00
CA VAL A 138 -25.05 -4.03 0.60
C VAL A 138 -26.14 -5.09 0.54
N PRO A 139 -27.33 -4.77 0.01
CA PRO A 139 -28.33 -5.79 -0.28
C PRO A 139 -27.79 -6.70 -1.41
N GLN A 140 -27.61 -7.98 -1.09
CA GLN A 140 -27.29 -9.01 -2.07
C GLN A 140 -28.58 -9.70 -2.49
N VAL A 141 -28.91 -9.62 -3.77
CA VAL A 141 -30.04 -10.34 -4.34
C VAL A 141 -29.52 -11.66 -4.91
N GLU A 142 -29.85 -12.76 -4.28
CA GLU A 142 -29.58 -14.11 -4.80
C GLU A 142 -30.86 -14.62 -5.46
N ILE A 143 -30.73 -15.13 -6.69
CA ILE A 143 -31.88 -15.71 -7.41
C ILE A 143 -31.84 -17.21 -7.21
N ASP A 144 -32.82 -17.75 -6.50
CA ASP A 144 -33.00 -19.19 -6.28
C ASP A 144 -34.15 -19.71 -7.14
N GLU A 145 -33.96 -20.90 -7.69
CA GLU A 145 -34.99 -21.62 -8.46
C GLU A 145 -35.41 -22.85 -7.67
N TYR A 146 -36.68 -22.95 -7.35
CA TYR A 146 -37.27 -24.06 -6.64
C TYR A 146 -38.21 -24.81 -7.57
N SER A 147 -38.10 -26.13 -7.66
CA SER A 147 -38.96 -27.02 -8.42
C SER A 147 -39.68 -28.01 -7.52
N ASP A 148 -40.85 -28.48 -7.94
CA ASP A 148 -41.66 -29.49 -7.26
C ASP A 148 -42.11 -29.10 -5.82
N LEU A 149 -42.42 -27.82 -5.59
CA LEU A 149 -42.87 -27.35 -4.30
C LEU A 149 -44.31 -27.76 -4.01
N THR A 150 -44.57 -28.20 -2.78
CA THR A 150 -45.93 -28.40 -2.25
C THR A 150 -46.57 -27.06 -1.85
N PRO A 151 -47.91 -26.98 -1.81
CA PRO A 151 -48.60 -25.76 -1.38
C PRO A 151 -48.20 -25.26 0.03
N GLU A 152 -47.81 -26.18 0.92
CA GLU A 152 -47.34 -25.83 2.26
C GLU A 152 -45.94 -25.20 2.24
N GLN A 153 -45.06 -25.71 1.38
CA GLN A 153 -43.72 -25.15 1.18
C GLN A 153 -43.77 -23.80 0.47
N LEU A 154 -44.70 -23.63 -0.49
CA LEU A 154 -44.95 -22.36 -1.16
C LEU A 154 -45.37 -21.29 -0.14
N ALA A 155 -46.36 -21.61 0.73
CA ALA A 155 -46.81 -20.69 1.76
C ALA A 155 -45.71 -20.30 2.76
N PHE A 156 -44.77 -21.20 3.03
CA PHE A 156 -43.60 -20.90 3.87
C PHE A 156 -42.60 -19.94 3.20
N ILE A 157 -42.43 -20.04 1.88
CA ILE A 157 -41.59 -19.14 1.11
C ILE A 157 -42.25 -17.77 0.92
N GLU A 158 -43.59 -17.73 0.74
CA GLU A 158 -44.37 -16.50 0.62
C GLU A 158 -44.44 -15.69 1.95
N ASP A 159 -44.27 -16.36 3.10
CA ASP A 159 -44.29 -15.70 4.43
C ASP A 159 -42.90 -15.16 4.84
N ASP A 160 -41.84 -15.45 4.06
CA ASP A 160 -40.48 -14.95 4.29
C ASP A 160 -40.34 -13.51 3.76
N PRO A 161 -40.15 -12.51 4.64
CA PRO A 161 -40.05 -11.10 4.22
C PRO A 161 -38.80 -10.77 3.38
N GLU A 162 -37.79 -11.66 3.37
CA GLU A 162 -36.57 -11.46 2.57
C GLU A 162 -36.70 -11.97 1.15
N VAL A 163 -37.85 -12.57 0.78
CA VAL A 163 -38.05 -13.27 -0.49
C VAL A 163 -39.09 -12.56 -1.34
N GLU A 164 -38.71 -12.15 -2.54
CA GLU A 164 -39.61 -11.63 -3.56
C GLU A 164 -39.75 -12.66 -4.69
N ILE A 165 -41.00 -13.01 -5.02
CA ILE A 165 -41.29 -13.98 -6.09
C ILE A 165 -41.20 -13.25 -7.45
N ILE A 166 -40.22 -13.64 -8.28
CA ILE A 166 -40.05 -13.11 -9.63
C ILE A 166 -40.98 -13.80 -10.61
N ASP A 167 -41.08 -15.13 -10.53
CA ASP A 167 -41.88 -15.93 -11.45
C ASP A 167 -42.46 -17.14 -10.71
N ARG A 168 -43.67 -17.55 -11.15
CA ARG A 168 -44.41 -18.67 -10.56
C ARG A 168 -45.09 -19.46 -11.64
N GLU A 169 -44.73 -20.72 -11.75
CA GLU A 169 -45.41 -21.66 -12.61
C GLU A 169 -46.13 -22.73 -11.77
N GLU A 170 -47.36 -23.09 -12.14
CA GLU A 170 -48.13 -24.11 -11.45
C GLU A 170 -48.37 -25.28 -12.40
N GLU A 171 -47.91 -26.46 -12.01
CA GLU A 171 -48.19 -27.71 -12.72
C GLU A 171 -49.22 -28.53 -11.97
N ILE A 172 -50.37 -28.75 -12.59
CA ILE A 172 -51.51 -29.47 -11.97
C ILE A 172 -51.44 -30.93 -12.37
N PHE A 173 -51.19 -31.81 -11.39
CA PHE A 173 -51.16 -33.26 -11.59
C PHE A 173 -52.54 -33.93 -11.46
N ALA A 174 -53.44 -33.38 -10.61
CA ALA A 174 -54.78 -33.87 -10.43
C ALA A 174 -55.72 -32.71 -10.09
N GLU A 175 -56.85 -32.60 -10.78
CA GLU A 175 -57.89 -31.65 -10.42
C GLU A 175 -58.70 -32.13 -9.23
N ALA A 176 -59.25 -31.22 -8.45
CA ALA A 176 -60.11 -31.54 -7.31
C ALA A 176 -61.39 -32.27 -7.81
N VAL A 177 -61.70 -33.40 -7.28
CA VAL A 177 -62.93 -34.11 -7.54
C VAL A 177 -63.95 -33.77 -6.45
N ILE A 178 -65.03 -33.00 -6.86
CA ILE A 178 -66.10 -32.58 -5.97
C ILE A 178 -67.30 -33.48 -6.19
N ASP A 179 -67.93 -33.99 -5.14
CA ASP A 179 -69.15 -34.80 -5.22
C ASP A 179 -70.40 -33.93 -5.50
N GLU A 180 -71.50 -34.55 -5.91
CA GLU A 180 -72.78 -33.87 -6.24
C GLU A 180 -73.34 -33.04 -5.07
N ILE A 181 -72.83 -33.25 -3.86
CA ILE A 181 -73.20 -32.56 -2.62
C ILE A 181 -72.21 -31.40 -2.26
N GLY A 182 -71.18 -31.15 -3.13
CA GLY A 182 -70.20 -30.08 -2.90
C GLY A 182 -69.10 -30.41 -1.89
N VAL A 183 -68.87 -31.70 -1.59
CA VAL A 183 -67.79 -32.15 -0.73
C VAL A 183 -66.60 -32.59 -1.58
N GLU A 184 -65.43 -32.08 -1.27
CA GLU A 184 -64.18 -32.41 -1.95
C GLU A 184 -63.74 -33.82 -1.60
N ILE A 185 -63.81 -34.80 -2.54
CA ILE A 185 -63.45 -36.17 -2.32
C ILE A 185 -61.95 -36.37 -2.54
N GLN A 186 -61.34 -35.61 -3.44
CA GLN A 186 -59.95 -35.67 -3.73
C GLN A 186 -59.37 -34.23 -3.82
N PRO A 187 -58.37 -33.87 -3.03
CA PRO A 187 -57.80 -32.55 -3.07
C PRO A 187 -57.03 -32.33 -4.39
N ARG A 188 -57.03 -31.11 -4.84
CA ARG A 188 -56.21 -30.67 -5.99
C ARG A 188 -54.72 -30.95 -5.63
N MET A 189 -54.04 -31.66 -6.50
CA MET A 189 -52.60 -31.86 -6.40
C MET A 189 -51.89 -31.01 -7.44
N ALA A 190 -51.18 -30.00 -7.00
CA ALA A 190 -50.37 -29.14 -7.83
C ALA A 190 -48.97 -29.06 -7.25
N SER A 191 -47.94 -29.01 -8.12
CA SER A 191 -46.61 -28.59 -7.75
C SER A 191 -46.35 -27.20 -8.29
N TYR A 192 -45.48 -26.48 -7.63
CA TYR A 192 -45.11 -25.12 -8.02
C TYR A 192 -43.64 -25.06 -8.36
N GLU A 193 -43.33 -24.41 -9.46
CA GLU A 193 -41.99 -23.96 -9.79
C GLU A 193 -41.92 -22.47 -9.49
N LEU A 194 -40.92 -22.08 -8.68
CA LEU A 194 -40.73 -20.69 -8.26
C LEU A 194 -39.33 -20.23 -8.59
N ARG A 195 -39.29 -19.02 -9.11
CA ARG A 195 -38.06 -18.26 -9.19
C ARG A 195 -38.16 -17.08 -8.25
N VAL A 196 -37.33 -17.06 -7.24
CA VAL A 196 -37.40 -16.08 -6.17
C VAL A 196 -36.11 -15.27 -6.09
N ALA A 197 -36.24 -13.99 -5.82
CA ALA A 197 -35.14 -13.12 -5.43
C ALA A 197 -35.10 -13.07 -3.90
N ARG A 198 -34.04 -13.61 -3.33
CA ARG A 198 -33.79 -13.48 -1.90
C ARG A 198 -32.85 -12.29 -1.67
N THR A 199 -33.35 -11.27 -1.01
CA THR A 199 -32.55 -10.10 -0.63
C THR A 199 -31.97 -10.30 0.76
N SER A 200 -30.69 -10.64 0.83
CA SER A 200 -29.96 -10.70 2.08
C SER A 200 -29.09 -9.46 2.25
N VAL A 201 -29.28 -8.73 3.34
CA VAL A 201 -28.42 -7.59 3.67
C VAL A 201 -27.14 -8.14 4.31
N LYS A 202 -26.07 -8.22 3.55
CA LYS A 202 -24.74 -8.59 4.07
C LYS A 202 -23.90 -7.34 4.21
N GLY A 203 -23.75 -6.88 5.44
CA GLY A 203 -22.86 -5.77 5.72
C GLY A 203 -21.39 -6.17 5.55
N GLN A 204 -20.60 -5.25 5.03
CA GLN A 204 -19.16 -5.41 4.87
C GLN A 204 -18.42 -4.15 5.28
N ILE A 205 -17.23 -4.33 5.87
CA ILE A 205 -16.35 -3.21 6.18
C ILE A 205 -15.67 -2.76 4.88
N LYS A 206 -15.83 -1.49 4.54
CA LYS A 206 -15.18 -0.85 3.40
C LYS A 206 -14.09 0.11 3.86
N ILE A 207 -13.04 0.19 3.05
CA ILE A 207 -11.94 1.14 3.22
C ILE A 207 -11.82 1.92 1.92
N GLN A 208 -11.90 3.23 2.01
CA GLN A 208 -11.85 4.13 0.86
C GLN A 208 -10.88 5.28 1.14
N SER A 209 -10.12 5.70 0.14
CA SER A 209 -9.38 6.95 0.19
C SER A 209 -10.33 8.12 -0.04
N VAL A 210 -10.23 9.13 0.81
CA VAL A 210 -10.96 10.40 0.68
C VAL A 210 -9.98 11.43 0.14
N ALA A 211 -10.40 12.20 -0.84
CA ALA A 211 -9.56 13.27 -1.36
C ALA A 211 -9.38 14.36 -0.28
N PRO A 212 -8.15 14.88 -0.09
CA PRO A 212 -7.92 15.89 0.93
C PRO A 212 -8.73 17.18 0.77
N GLU A 213 -9.14 17.49 -0.47
CA GLU A 213 -10.03 18.62 -0.78
C GLU A 213 -11.44 18.41 -0.25
N ASP A 214 -11.92 17.18 -0.24
CA ASP A 214 -13.25 16.82 0.26
C ASP A 214 -13.30 16.71 1.79
N PHE A 215 -12.14 16.67 2.47
CA PHE A 215 -12.05 16.49 3.91
C PHE A 215 -11.90 17.84 4.63
N PHE A 216 -12.73 18.05 5.64
CA PHE A 216 -12.66 19.22 6.49
C PHE A 216 -12.54 18.86 7.98
N VAL A 217 -11.94 19.76 8.75
CA VAL A 217 -11.76 19.65 10.19
C VAL A 217 -11.75 21.01 10.82
N ASP A 218 -12.11 21.09 12.07
CA ASP A 218 -12.12 22.36 12.82
C ASP A 218 -10.71 22.96 12.93
N ARG A 219 -10.63 24.28 12.93
CA ARG A 219 -9.37 25.05 12.96
C ARG A 219 -8.51 24.77 14.20
N MET A 220 -9.12 24.41 15.31
CA MET A 220 -8.42 24.22 16.60
C MET A 220 -8.06 22.76 16.85
N ALA A 221 -8.45 21.85 15.98
CA ALA A 221 -8.12 20.44 16.11
C ALA A 221 -6.61 20.20 16.05
N VAL A 222 -6.14 19.31 16.90
CA VAL A 222 -4.77 18.80 16.88
C VAL A 222 -4.73 17.35 16.37
N SER A 223 -5.80 16.61 16.62
CA SER A 223 -5.97 15.23 16.17
C SER A 223 -7.43 14.93 15.86
N ILE A 224 -7.68 13.86 15.14
CA ILE A 224 -9.05 13.42 14.82
C ILE A 224 -9.85 13.05 16.08
N ASP A 225 -9.19 12.56 17.12
CA ASP A 225 -9.83 12.18 18.39
C ASP A 225 -10.24 13.40 19.23
N ASP A 226 -9.63 14.58 19.01
CA ASP A 226 -9.84 15.82 19.77
C ASP A 226 -10.69 16.85 19.02
N CYS A 227 -11.01 16.60 17.75
CA CYS A 227 -11.74 17.54 16.92
C CYS A 227 -13.17 17.81 17.44
N TYR A 228 -13.61 19.06 17.32
CA TYR A 228 -14.99 19.47 17.59
C TYR A 228 -15.92 19.07 16.45
N VAL A 229 -15.52 19.35 15.22
CA VAL A 229 -16.20 18.95 13.99
C VAL A 229 -15.18 18.49 12.97
N CYS A 230 -15.50 17.40 12.27
CA CYS A 230 -14.77 16.94 11.09
C CYS A 230 -15.72 16.20 10.17
N GLY A 231 -15.36 16.06 8.93
CA GLY A 231 -16.21 15.36 7.99
C GLY A 231 -15.63 15.34 6.59
N HIS A 232 -16.44 14.89 5.66
CA HIS A 232 -16.09 14.95 4.25
C HIS A 232 -17.33 15.25 3.41
N THR A 233 -17.08 15.88 2.28
CA THR A 233 -18.08 16.17 1.26
C THR A 233 -17.94 15.15 0.14
N SER A 234 -19.05 14.76 -0.46
CA SER A 234 -19.08 13.84 -1.60
C SER A 234 -20.23 14.21 -2.51
N GLU A 235 -20.14 13.87 -3.78
CA GLU A 235 -21.28 13.97 -4.70
C GLU A 235 -22.09 12.68 -4.66
N ALA A 236 -23.39 12.81 -4.46
CA ALA A 236 -24.37 11.74 -4.58
C ALA A 236 -25.38 12.09 -5.66
N ARG A 237 -26.11 11.11 -6.16
CA ARG A 237 -27.23 11.35 -7.08
C ARG A 237 -28.53 11.31 -6.31
N VAL A 238 -29.52 12.08 -6.76
CA VAL A 238 -30.86 12.06 -6.18
C VAL A 238 -31.40 10.64 -6.08
N GLY A 239 -31.25 9.81 -7.14
CA GLY A 239 -31.69 8.43 -7.14
C GLY A 239 -31.00 7.55 -6.10
N ASP A 240 -29.73 7.77 -5.81
CA ASP A 240 -28.97 7.03 -4.81
C ASP A 240 -29.46 7.38 -3.39
N LEU A 241 -29.76 8.66 -3.13
CA LEU A 241 -30.29 9.11 -1.84
C LEU A 241 -31.73 8.62 -1.61
N VAL A 242 -32.54 8.59 -2.66
CA VAL A 242 -33.89 7.99 -2.57
C VAL A 242 -33.82 6.49 -2.34
N ALA A 243 -32.85 5.79 -2.91
CA ALA A 243 -32.62 4.37 -2.64
C ALA A 243 -32.17 4.13 -1.18
N MET A 244 -31.53 5.10 -0.53
CA MET A 244 -31.19 5.08 0.89
C MET A 244 -32.39 5.39 1.81
N GLY A 245 -33.55 5.79 1.23
CA GLY A 245 -34.80 6.03 1.95
C GLY A 245 -35.17 7.48 2.19
N PHE A 246 -34.42 8.44 1.61
CA PHE A 246 -34.75 9.86 1.70
C PHE A 246 -35.88 10.25 0.75
N ASP A 247 -36.65 11.27 1.11
CA ASP A 247 -37.74 11.77 0.31
C ASP A 247 -37.26 12.42 -0.99
N PHE A 248 -37.85 12.03 -2.12
CA PHE A 248 -37.46 12.51 -3.44
C PHE A 248 -37.58 14.03 -3.59
N ASP A 249 -38.70 14.60 -3.14
CA ASP A 249 -38.98 16.04 -3.33
C ASP A 249 -37.96 16.88 -2.53
N THR A 250 -37.69 16.46 -1.29
CA THR A 250 -36.70 17.15 -0.43
C THR A 250 -35.30 17.10 -1.05
N VAL A 251 -34.85 15.92 -1.48
CA VAL A 251 -33.51 15.76 -2.08
C VAL A 251 -33.42 16.50 -3.42
N TYR A 252 -34.48 16.47 -4.21
CA TYR A 252 -34.51 17.13 -5.51
C TYR A 252 -34.44 18.68 -5.41
N ASP A 253 -35.09 19.26 -4.41
CA ASP A 253 -35.05 20.72 -4.18
C ASP A 253 -33.64 21.17 -3.75
N LEU A 254 -32.88 20.30 -3.07
CA LEU A 254 -31.49 20.55 -2.69
C LEU A 254 -30.50 20.32 -3.85
N ALA A 255 -30.93 19.58 -4.89
CA ALA A 255 -30.12 19.34 -6.09
C ALA A 255 -30.15 20.58 -7.00
N GLY A 256 -29.11 21.31 -7.09
CA GLY A 256 -29.01 22.40 -8.07
C GLY A 256 -28.60 23.76 -7.53
N SER A 257 -28.20 23.80 -6.27
CA SER A 257 -27.60 24.99 -5.66
C SER A 257 -26.07 24.97 -5.64
N SER A 258 -25.39 24.09 -6.38
CA SER A 258 -23.93 24.06 -6.44
C SER A 258 -23.43 25.22 -7.30
N ASP A 259 -23.11 26.34 -6.66
CA ASP A 259 -22.36 27.42 -7.26
C ASP A 259 -20.86 27.07 -7.08
N GLY A 260 -20.10 27.06 -8.20
CA GLY A 260 -18.69 26.62 -8.22
C GLY A 260 -17.85 27.30 -7.13
N THR A 261 -17.40 26.49 -6.19
CA THR A 261 -16.62 26.92 -5.04
C THR A 261 -15.11 26.76 -5.29
N VAL A 262 -14.29 27.14 -4.34
CA VAL A 262 -12.82 27.02 -4.41
C VAL A 262 -12.36 25.55 -4.58
N ASP A 263 -13.21 24.59 -4.23
CA ASP A 263 -12.98 23.16 -4.47
C ASP A 263 -12.72 22.86 -5.94
N ASP A 264 -13.36 23.57 -6.86
CA ASP A 264 -13.14 23.43 -8.30
C ASP A 264 -11.69 23.74 -8.71
N GLU A 265 -11.00 24.69 -8.03
CA GLU A 265 -9.59 24.97 -8.34
C GLU A 265 -8.65 23.87 -7.87
N GLU A 266 -8.88 23.26 -6.71
CA GLU A 266 -8.06 22.18 -6.21
C GLU A 266 -8.32 20.89 -6.98
N GLU A 267 -9.56 20.58 -7.28
CA GLU A 267 -9.97 19.46 -8.10
C GLU A 267 -9.44 19.61 -9.55
N MET A 268 -9.58 20.81 -10.13
CA MET A 268 -9.02 21.14 -11.44
C MET A 268 -7.51 21.03 -11.44
N ALA A 269 -6.82 21.39 -10.36
CA ALA A 269 -5.38 21.17 -10.25
C ALA A 269 -5.01 19.70 -10.23
N ARG A 270 -5.82 18.85 -9.59
CA ARG A 270 -5.64 17.39 -9.52
C ARG A 270 -5.98 16.70 -10.84
N ARG A 271 -7.15 16.98 -11.41
CA ARG A 271 -7.67 16.30 -12.61
C ARG A 271 -7.08 16.88 -13.92
N GLY A 272 -6.72 18.16 -13.92
CA GLY A 272 -6.24 18.88 -15.12
C GLY A 272 -7.34 19.39 -16.04
N TRP A 273 -8.59 19.12 -15.72
CA TRP A 273 -9.79 19.65 -16.37
C TRP A 273 -10.86 19.93 -15.30
N GLY A 274 -11.68 20.95 -15.52
CA GLY A 274 -12.84 21.26 -14.69
C GLY A 274 -13.98 20.29 -14.97
N ASP A 275 -14.82 20.04 -13.97
CA ASP A 275 -16.09 19.38 -14.19
C ASP A 275 -17.02 20.35 -14.93
N ASN A 276 -17.57 19.94 -16.06
CA ASN A 276 -18.66 20.66 -16.68
C ASN A 276 -19.93 20.17 -15.99
N ASP A 277 -20.35 20.84 -14.97
CA ASP A 277 -21.54 20.50 -14.22
C ASP A 277 -22.79 20.77 -15.09
N ASP A 278 -23.17 19.76 -15.88
CA ASP A 278 -24.41 19.77 -16.67
C ASP A 278 -25.63 19.37 -15.80
N ASN A 279 -25.64 19.73 -14.49
CA ASN A 279 -26.74 19.41 -13.58
C ASN A 279 -28.07 19.98 -14.08
N GLU A 280 -28.05 21.16 -14.73
CA GLU A 280 -29.22 21.78 -15.37
C GLU A 280 -29.67 21.02 -16.63
N ASN A 281 -28.80 20.26 -17.27
CA ASN A 281 -29.07 19.53 -18.51
C ASN A 281 -29.44 18.06 -18.28
N ALA A 282 -29.47 17.59 -17.04
CA ALA A 282 -29.85 16.22 -16.71
C ALA A 282 -31.34 16.01 -17.11
N THR A 283 -31.56 15.22 -18.17
CA THR A 283 -32.89 14.90 -18.67
C THR A 283 -33.71 14.07 -17.69
N ASP A 284 -33.01 13.28 -16.86
CA ASP A 284 -33.58 12.45 -15.80
C ASP A 284 -33.34 13.12 -14.44
N PRO A 285 -34.41 13.51 -13.72
CA PRO A 285 -34.31 14.14 -12.42
C PRO A 285 -33.55 13.30 -11.39
N SER A 286 -33.62 11.96 -11.45
CA SER A 286 -32.95 11.05 -10.55
C SER A 286 -31.42 11.06 -10.69
N MET A 287 -30.92 11.54 -11.84
CA MET A 287 -29.48 11.60 -12.14
C MET A 287 -28.83 12.92 -11.72
N ARG A 288 -29.60 13.88 -11.23
CA ARG A 288 -29.04 15.13 -10.71
C ARG A 288 -28.10 14.87 -9.55
N LYS A 289 -27.01 15.61 -9.52
CA LYS A 289 -26.01 15.56 -8.46
C LYS A 289 -26.45 16.43 -7.28
N VAL A 290 -26.22 15.94 -6.08
CA VAL A 290 -26.43 16.64 -4.82
C VAL A 290 -25.13 16.57 -4.04
N GLN A 291 -24.70 17.68 -3.48
CA GLN A 291 -23.60 17.70 -2.54
C GLN A 291 -24.05 17.07 -1.23
N LEU A 292 -23.42 15.99 -0.83
CA LEU A 292 -23.68 15.27 0.41
C LEU A 292 -22.48 15.50 1.36
N THR A 293 -22.77 16.04 2.53
CA THR A 293 -21.78 16.29 3.58
C THR A 293 -22.04 15.39 4.76
N GLU A 294 -21.08 14.53 5.08
CA GLU A 294 -21.10 13.66 6.26
C GLU A 294 -20.20 14.29 7.32
N ALA A 295 -20.81 14.85 8.36
CA ALA A 295 -20.13 15.57 9.43
C ALA A 295 -20.22 14.83 10.76
N TYR A 296 -19.11 14.79 11.49
CA TYR A 296 -19.00 14.23 12.83
C TYR A 296 -18.75 15.37 13.81
N MET A 297 -19.67 15.60 14.72
CA MET A 297 -19.62 16.74 15.62
C MET A 297 -19.95 16.34 17.06
N ARG A 298 -19.22 16.93 18.01
CA ARG A 298 -19.54 16.76 19.44
C ARG A 298 -20.59 17.77 19.85
N MET A 299 -21.79 17.28 20.24
CA MET A 299 -22.92 18.11 20.62
C MET A 299 -23.68 17.51 21.79
N ASP A 300 -24.26 18.32 22.65
CA ASP A 300 -25.19 17.89 23.71
C ASP A 300 -26.64 18.08 23.24
N VAL A 301 -27.11 17.19 22.37
CA VAL A 301 -28.48 17.22 21.83
C VAL A 301 -29.50 16.98 22.92
N GLU A 302 -29.21 16.08 23.86
CA GLU A 302 -30.15 15.69 24.93
C GLU A 302 -30.21 16.67 26.08
N GLY A 303 -29.31 17.63 26.20
CA GLY A 303 -29.23 18.58 27.31
C GLY A 303 -28.79 17.95 28.63
N THR A 304 -27.87 16.98 28.53
CA THR A 304 -27.28 16.31 29.70
C THR A 304 -26.10 17.08 30.29
N GLY A 305 -25.57 18.06 29.58
CA GLY A 305 -24.37 18.81 29.93
C GLY A 305 -23.08 18.12 29.52
N VAL A 306 -23.14 16.96 28.86
CA VAL A 306 -22.00 16.20 28.35
C VAL A 306 -22.14 16.06 26.85
N PRO A 307 -21.27 16.66 26.04
CA PRO A 307 -21.31 16.52 24.59
C PRO A 307 -20.94 15.10 24.17
N ARG A 308 -21.73 14.52 23.27
CA ARG A 308 -21.47 13.23 22.64
C ARG A 308 -21.19 13.43 21.16
N MET A 309 -20.55 12.44 20.53
CA MET A 309 -20.29 12.46 19.10
C MET A 309 -21.55 12.05 18.34
N TYR A 310 -21.96 12.87 17.40
CA TYR A 310 -23.06 12.58 16.47
C TYR A 310 -22.53 12.63 15.04
N LYS A 311 -23.07 11.75 14.21
CA LYS A 311 -22.90 11.77 12.76
C LYS A 311 -24.13 12.47 12.18
N PHE A 312 -23.88 13.47 11.36
CA PHE A 312 -24.88 14.22 10.61
C PHE A 312 -24.70 13.95 9.13
N ILE A 313 -25.81 13.68 8.45
CA ILE A 313 -25.87 13.58 6.99
C ILE A 313 -26.59 14.81 6.51
N CYS A 314 -25.87 15.72 5.87
CA CYS A 314 -26.38 16.99 5.36
C CYS A 314 -26.33 17.02 3.84
N ALA A 315 -27.25 17.71 3.22
CA ALA A 315 -27.29 17.87 1.77
C ALA A 315 -27.39 19.34 1.36
N GLY A 316 -26.90 19.64 0.15
CA GLY A 316 -26.92 20.99 -0.42
C GLY A 316 -25.89 21.96 0.19
N ASN A 317 -25.81 23.18 -0.38
CA ASN A 317 -24.85 24.21 0.05
C ASN A 317 -25.15 24.80 1.42
N ASP A 318 -26.38 24.71 1.88
CA ASP A 318 -26.80 25.19 3.19
C ASP A 318 -26.65 24.12 4.29
N TYR A 319 -26.11 22.94 3.94
CA TYR A 319 -25.89 21.80 4.85
C TYR A 319 -27.19 21.41 5.58
N GLU A 320 -28.29 21.28 4.84
CA GLU A 320 -29.56 20.86 5.41
C GLU A 320 -29.48 19.42 5.93
N ILE A 321 -29.87 19.20 7.20
CA ILE A 321 -29.77 17.89 7.85
C ILE A 321 -30.84 16.97 7.26
N LEU A 322 -30.40 15.87 6.63
CA LEU A 322 -31.27 14.79 6.19
C LEU A 322 -31.48 13.78 7.32
N ASP A 323 -30.42 13.45 8.06
CA ASP A 323 -30.47 12.49 9.17
C ASP A 323 -29.31 12.74 10.15
N TYR A 324 -29.50 12.32 11.41
CA TYR A 324 -28.41 12.33 12.39
C TYR A 324 -28.53 11.17 13.37
N GLU A 325 -27.40 10.60 13.73
CA GLU A 325 -27.32 9.46 14.64
C GLU A 325 -26.17 9.61 15.65
N LEU A 326 -26.33 8.97 16.82
CA LEU A 326 -25.25 8.89 17.80
C LEU A 326 -24.14 7.99 17.27
N CYS A 327 -22.90 8.46 17.30
CA CYS A 327 -21.75 7.71 16.81
C CYS A 327 -20.69 7.57 17.91
N ASP A 328 -20.13 6.37 18.04
CA ASP A 328 -19.07 6.10 19.04
C ASP A 328 -17.66 6.34 18.51
N TYR A 329 -17.47 6.53 17.20
CA TYR A 329 -16.17 6.70 16.57
C TYR A 329 -16.25 7.59 15.32
N VAL A 330 -15.15 8.23 15.01
CA VAL A 330 -14.95 8.97 13.76
C VAL A 330 -14.29 8.05 12.75
N PRO A 331 -14.83 7.83 11.55
CA PRO A 331 -14.36 6.81 10.62
C PRO A 331 -13.13 7.19 9.81
N PHE A 332 -12.43 8.26 10.14
CA PHE A 332 -11.28 8.75 9.39
C PHE A 332 -9.96 8.34 10.04
N ALA A 333 -9.04 7.84 9.21
CA ALA A 333 -7.65 7.61 9.55
C ALA A 333 -6.77 8.61 8.80
N ILE A 334 -5.99 9.39 9.53
CA ILE A 334 -5.19 10.50 9.00
C ILE A 334 -3.73 10.08 8.87
N PHE A 335 -3.18 10.27 7.69
CA PHE A 335 -1.80 9.96 7.35
C PHE A 335 -1.01 11.24 7.10
N GLU A 336 0.04 11.45 7.87
CA GLU A 336 0.92 12.61 7.80
C GLU A 336 2.36 12.17 7.58
N CYS A 337 3.08 12.88 6.71
CA CYS A 337 4.49 12.60 6.46
C CYS A 337 5.40 13.24 7.50
N ASP A 338 5.18 14.52 7.79
CA ASP A 338 5.96 15.33 8.71
C ASP A 338 5.00 16.13 9.61
N PRO A 339 4.55 15.53 10.74
CA PRO A 339 3.59 16.17 11.63
C PRO A 339 4.23 17.38 12.32
N GLU A 340 3.51 18.50 12.31
CA GLU A 340 3.89 19.70 13.06
C GLU A 340 3.24 19.64 14.46
N PRO A 341 3.99 19.86 15.55
CA PRO A 341 3.43 19.81 16.90
C PRO A 341 2.31 20.83 17.11
N HIS A 342 1.21 20.40 17.72
CA HIS A 342 0.06 21.22 18.09
C HIS A 342 -0.78 21.76 16.92
N THR A 343 -0.63 21.18 15.73
CA THR A 343 -1.46 21.47 14.56
C THR A 343 -1.97 20.18 13.93
N PHE A 344 -3.13 20.26 13.30
CA PHE A 344 -3.68 19.10 12.57
C PHE A 344 -2.97 18.86 11.24
N PHE A 345 -2.61 19.94 10.54
CA PHE A 345 -1.94 19.83 9.25
C PHE A 345 -0.43 19.98 9.42
N GLY A 346 0.30 18.90 9.17
CA GLY A 346 1.75 18.92 9.11
C GLY A 346 2.27 19.51 7.78
N ARG A 347 3.54 19.23 7.48
CA ARG A 347 4.17 19.66 6.22
C ARG A 347 4.19 18.50 5.22
N SER A 348 3.96 18.84 3.96
CA SER A 348 4.13 17.89 2.86
C SER A 348 5.61 17.81 2.42
N LEU A 349 6.01 16.66 1.90
CA LEU A 349 7.34 16.54 1.30
C LEU A 349 7.50 17.47 0.08
N ALA A 350 6.42 17.72 -0.64
CA ALA A 350 6.39 18.66 -1.75
C ALA A 350 6.79 20.07 -1.31
N GLU A 351 6.22 20.59 -0.22
CA GLU A 351 6.53 21.92 0.30
C GLU A 351 8.01 22.09 0.64
N ILE A 352 8.65 21.05 1.19
CA ILE A 352 10.07 21.09 1.55
C ILE A 352 10.96 21.25 0.33
N VAL A 353 10.52 20.78 -0.85
CA VAL A 353 11.32 20.76 -2.10
C VAL A 353 10.97 21.90 -3.07
N ILE A 354 9.83 22.58 -2.90
CA ILE A 354 9.35 23.63 -3.83
C ILE A 354 10.39 24.72 -4.05
N GLU A 355 10.99 25.26 -2.98
CA GLU A 355 11.99 26.33 -3.08
C GLU A 355 13.25 25.89 -3.83
N ASP A 356 13.69 24.66 -3.62
CA ASP A 356 14.85 24.08 -4.31
C ASP A 356 14.54 23.84 -5.81
N GLN A 357 13.28 23.51 -6.13
CA GLN A 357 12.82 23.38 -7.52
C GLN A 357 12.82 24.72 -8.23
N ASP A 358 12.40 25.80 -7.59
CA ASP A 358 12.42 27.15 -8.18
C ASP A 358 13.84 27.63 -8.45
N ALA A 359 14.74 27.44 -7.48
CA ALA A 359 16.16 27.75 -7.67
C ALA A 359 16.79 26.94 -8.80
N SER A 360 16.54 25.63 -8.84
CA SER A 360 17.03 24.74 -9.89
C SER A 360 16.45 25.10 -11.25
N THR A 361 15.19 25.48 -11.33
CA THR A 361 14.51 25.91 -12.56
C THR A 361 15.12 27.20 -13.09
N SER A 362 15.36 28.18 -12.23
CA SER A 362 16.00 29.45 -12.60
C SER A 362 17.41 29.25 -13.13
N LEU A 363 18.21 28.40 -12.46
CA LEU A 363 19.56 28.05 -12.90
C LEU A 363 19.57 27.30 -14.22
N LEU A 364 18.66 26.34 -14.42
CA LEU A 364 18.53 25.56 -15.64
C LEU A 364 18.13 26.44 -16.82
N ARG A 365 17.16 27.35 -16.62
CA ARG A 365 16.77 28.35 -17.64
C ARG A 365 17.95 29.27 -18.00
N GLY A 366 18.64 29.79 -16.98
CA GLY A 366 19.82 30.63 -17.20
C GLY A 366 20.96 29.91 -17.95
N LEU A 367 21.17 28.61 -17.67
CA LEU A 367 22.11 27.76 -18.39
C LEU A 367 21.70 27.63 -19.87
N LEU A 368 20.45 27.29 -20.16
CA LEU A 368 19.95 27.09 -21.53
C LEU A 368 19.94 28.39 -22.31
N ASP A 369 19.52 29.50 -21.69
CA ASP A 369 19.54 30.82 -22.29
C ASP A 369 20.99 31.26 -22.60
N GLY A 370 21.92 31.02 -21.66
CA GLY A 370 23.32 31.27 -21.85
C GLY A 370 23.94 30.47 -22.99
N LEU A 371 23.59 29.18 -23.13
CA LEU A 371 23.99 28.34 -24.25
C LEU A 371 23.40 28.83 -25.59
N THR A 372 22.12 29.24 -25.57
CA THR A 372 21.47 29.81 -26.78
C THR A 372 22.12 31.10 -27.21
N MET A 373 22.46 31.98 -26.26
CA MET A 373 23.18 33.24 -26.53
C MET A 373 24.64 32.98 -26.97
N ALA A 374 25.27 31.93 -26.48
CA ALA A 374 26.62 31.57 -26.91
C ALA A 374 26.64 31.02 -28.36
N ASN A 375 25.59 30.27 -28.74
CA ASN A 375 25.44 29.74 -30.09
C ASN A 375 25.00 30.83 -31.11
N ASN A 376 24.18 31.78 -30.65
CA ASN A 376 23.67 32.91 -31.46
C ASN A 376 24.02 34.24 -30.74
N PRO A 377 25.31 34.66 -30.76
CA PRO A 377 25.73 35.86 -30.06
C PRO A 377 25.09 37.10 -30.67
N ARG A 378 24.74 38.08 -29.84
CA ARG A 378 24.38 39.40 -30.34
C ARG A 378 25.57 40.06 -31.00
N VAL A 379 25.36 40.63 -32.18
CA VAL A 379 26.41 41.25 -32.97
C VAL A 379 26.20 42.77 -33.00
N MET A 380 27.24 43.51 -32.75
CA MET A 380 27.26 44.96 -32.97
C MET A 380 27.80 45.18 -34.39
N ALA A 381 26.97 45.77 -35.24
CA ALA A 381 27.34 46.04 -36.61
C ALA A 381 27.22 47.55 -36.92
N VAL A 382 28.17 48.10 -37.64
CA VAL A 382 28.08 49.45 -38.15
C VAL A 382 27.27 49.43 -39.43
N THR A 383 26.04 49.98 -39.40
CA THR A 383 24.99 49.84 -40.42
C THR A 383 25.45 50.17 -41.85
N ASN A 384 26.34 51.14 -42.02
CA ASN A 384 26.82 51.56 -43.35
C ASN A 384 28.01 50.73 -43.89
N MET A 385 28.56 49.84 -43.10
CA MET A 385 29.77 49.06 -43.46
C MET A 385 29.51 47.53 -43.61
N VAL A 386 28.30 47.08 -43.34
CA VAL A 386 27.90 45.69 -43.32
C VAL A 386 26.65 45.51 -44.19
N ASN A 387 26.58 44.44 -44.94
CA ASN A 387 25.31 44.03 -45.56
C ASN A 387 24.41 43.36 -44.52
N MET A 388 23.32 44.06 -44.16
CA MET A 388 22.41 43.59 -43.09
C MET A 388 21.64 42.35 -43.48
N ASP A 389 21.35 42.14 -44.77
CA ASP A 389 20.65 40.94 -45.25
C ASP A 389 21.51 39.69 -45.10
N ASP A 390 22.83 39.81 -45.37
CA ASP A 390 23.78 38.72 -45.16
C ASP A 390 23.99 38.41 -43.66
N LEU A 391 23.95 39.45 -42.79
CA LEU A 391 24.12 39.33 -41.37
C LEU A 391 22.87 38.71 -40.70
N LEU A 392 21.69 38.98 -41.24
CA LEU A 392 20.40 38.42 -40.76
C LEU A 392 20.14 37.02 -41.30
N ASN A 393 20.86 36.59 -42.36
CA ASN A 393 20.75 35.25 -42.92
C ASN A 393 21.50 34.26 -42.00
N ASN A 394 20.76 33.40 -41.33
CA ASN A 394 21.26 32.45 -40.32
C ASN A 394 21.69 31.09 -40.97
N GLU A 395 22.09 31.06 -42.23
CA GLU A 395 22.62 29.86 -42.90
C GLU A 395 23.96 29.42 -42.33
N ILE A 396 24.10 28.14 -42.03
CA ILE A 396 25.33 27.54 -41.54
C ILE A 396 26.41 27.66 -42.65
N GLY A 397 27.49 28.39 -42.37
CA GLY A 397 28.55 28.65 -43.35
C GLY A 397 28.27 29.81 -44.31
N GLY A 398 27.23 30.61 -44.06
CA GLY A 398 26.91 31.83 -44.82
C GLY A 398 28.04 32.85 -44.77
N ILE A 399 28.24 33.60 -45.88
CA ILE A 399 29.28 34.64 -46.02
C ILE A 399 28.66 36.00 -45.78
N VAL A 400 29.13 36.70 -44.75
CA VAL A 400 28.74 38.10 -44.48
C VAL A 400 29.68 39.07 -45.19
N ARG A 401 29.15 39.87 -46.11
CA ARG A 401 29.92 40.87 -46.84
C ARG A 401 30.08 42.14 -46.03
N VAL A 402 31.32 42.49 -45.70
CA VAL A 402 31.70 43.67 -44.90
C VAL A 402 32.65 44.58 -45.68
N LYS A 403 32.55 45.89 -45.46
CA LYS A 403 33.51 46.85 -46.01
C LYS A 403 34.80 46.97 -45.21
N ASP A 404 34.70 46.69 -43.89
CA ASP A 404 35.82 46.67 -42.96
C ASP A 404 35.65 45.45 -42.03
N ILE A 405 36.77 44.72 -41.80
CA ILE A 405 36.79 43.55 -40.92
C ILE A 405 36.33 43.87 -39.47
N ASN A 406 36.58 45.12 -39.02
CA ASN A 406 36.18 45.59 -37.69
C ASN A 406 34.76 46.13 -37.61
N ALA A 407 34.00 46.14 -38.72
CA ALA A 407 32.63 46.64 -38.79
C ALA A 407 31.60 45.77 -38.06
N VAL A 408 31.95 44.53 -37.74
CA VAL A 408 31.13 43.56 -37.01
C VAL A 408 31.91 43.14 -35.78
N ARG A 409 31.29 43.23 -34.61
CA ARG A 409 31.85 42.71 -33.37
C ARG A 409 30.80 41.89 -32.64
N GLU A 410 31.20 40.73 -32.21
CA GLU A 410 30.40 39.92 -31.31
C GLU A 410 30.32 40.62 -29.94
N PHE A 411 29.11 40.68 -29.40
CA PHE A 411 28.89 41.13 -28.01
C PHE A 411 29.20 39.97 -27.10
N ALA A 412 30.44 39.88 -26.59
CA ALA A 412 30.84 38.83 -25.67
C ALA A 412 30.07 38.95 -24.36
N ILE A 413 29.09 38.06 -24.19
CA ILE A 413 28.42 37.86 -22.90
C ILE A 413 29.25 36.83 -22.14
N GLY A 414 29.64 37.15 -20.90
CA GLY A 414 30.41 36.22 -20.07
C GLY A 414 29.67 34.89 -19.94
N ASN A 415 30.38 33.77 -20.14
CA ASN A 415 29.80 32.44 -20.07
C ASN A 415 29.51 32.03 -18.61
N ALA A 416 28.36 32.47 -18.08
CA ALA A 416 27.87 32.08 -16.76
C ALA A 416 27.37 30.63 -16.73
N ALA A 417 27.22 29.99 -17.90
CA ALA A 417 26.66 28.64 -18.04
C ALA A 417 27.51 27.59 -17.32
N THR A 418 28.82 27.71 -17.31
CA THR A 418 29.72 26.76 -16.63
C THR A 418 29.63 26.82 -15.10
N ALA A 419 29.24 27.98 -14.54
CA ALA A 419 29.03 28.12 -13.10
C ALA A 419 27.68 27.57 -12.62
N ALA A 420 26.69 27.47 -13.51
CA ALA A 420 25.34 26.97 -13.15
C ALA A 420 25.30 25.47 -12.83
N LEU A 421 26.13 24.65 -13.53
CA LEU A 421 26.15 23.20 -13.31
C LEU A 421 26.50 22.78 -11.88
N PRO A 422 27.60 23.31 -11.26
CA PRO A 422 27.90 23.00 -9.85
C PRO A 422 26.79 23.47 -8.89
N ALA A 423 26.13 24.59 -9.20
CA ALA A 423 25.01 25.09 -8.38
C ALA A 423 23.78 24.18 -8.46
N ILE A 424 23.45 23.66 -9.66
CA ILE A 424 22.37 22.68 -9.81
C ILE A 424 22.70 21.39 -9.01
N GLN A 425 23.95 20.90 -9.10
CA GLN A 425 24.40 19.74 -8.33
C GLN A 425 24.30 19.98 -6.81
N PHE A 426 24.63 21.19 -6.34
CA PHE A 426 24.47 21.55 -4.93
C PHE A 426 23.00 21.47 -4.49
N TYR A 427 22.06 21.99 -5.27
CA TYR A 427 20.63 21.87 -4.95
C TYR A 427 20.15 20.42 -5.01
N ASP A 428 20.65 19.61 -5.94
CA ASP A 428 20.32 18.17 -5.97
C ASP A 428 20.81 17.43 -4.72
N GLU A 429 21.99 17.80 -4.22
CA GLU A 429 22.54 17.26 -2.99
C GLU A 429 21.77 17.75 -1.74
N ALA A 430 21.36 19.03 -1.73
CA ALA A 430 20.53 19.59 -0.69
C ALA A 430 19.15 18.92 -0.60
N ILE A 431 18.49 18.66 -1.74
CA ILE A 431 17.22 17.92 -1.81
C ILE A 431 17.41 16.50 -1.27
N ARG A 432 18.49 15.81 -1.66
CA ARG A 432 18.79 14.46 -1.14
C ARG A 432 19.01 14.46 0.37
N ALA A 433 19.69 15.47 0.90
CA ALA A 433 19.91 15.59 2.35
C ALA A 433 18.61 15.88 3.10
N LYS A 434 17.71 16.73 2.56
CA LYS A 434 16.41 17.08 3.16
C LYS A 434 15.42 15.91 3.13
N THR A 435 15.40 15.15 2.03
CA THR A 435 14.36 14.13 1.76
C THR A 435 14.81 12.71 2.06
N GLY A 436 16.12 12.48 2.23
CA GLY A 436 16.69 11.15 2.39
C GLY A 436 16.64 10.28 1.13
N VAL A 437 16.28 10.85 -0.04
CA VAL A 437 16.22 10.13 -1.31
C VAL A 437 17.61 10.12 -1.94
N THR A 438 18.26 8.95 -2.02
CA THR A 438 19.58 8.80 -2.63
C THR A 438 19.51 8.53 -4.13
N GLY A 439 20.55 8.93 -4.88
CA GLY A 439 20.71 8.57 -6.30
C GLY A 439 20.69 7.05 -6.54
N ALA A 440 21.19 6.27 -5.60
CA ALA A 440 21.11 4.80 -5.63
C ALA A 440 19.65 4.27 -5.58
N ALA A 441 18.76 4.95 -4.85
CA ALA A 441 17.33 4.62 -4.83
C ALA A 441 16.62 4.94 -6.15
N MET A 442 17.16 5.93 -6.91
CA MET A 442 16.67 6.29 -8.25
C MET A 442 17.29 5.44 -9.37
N GLY A 443 18.23 4.53 -9.07
CA GLY A 443 18.90 3.71 -10.08
C GLY A 443 19.90 4.49 -10.96
N MET A 444 20.30 5.70 -10.59
CA MET A 444 21.07 6.62 -11.42
C MET A 444 22.59 6.66 -11.14
N ASP A 445 23.07 6.01 -10.08
CA ASP A 445 24.48 6.12 -9.64
C ASP A 445 25.25 4.80 -9.77
N ALA A 446 25.57 4.43 -11.02
CA ALA A 446 26.50 3.34 -11.28
C ALA A 446 27.97 3.73 -10.93
N ASP A 447 28.34 5.02 -10.99
CA ASP A 447 29.71 5.51 -10.73
C ASP A 447 30.02 5.68 -9.23
N ALA A 448 29.04 6.02 -8.41
CA ALA A 448 29.20 6.11 -6.95
C ALA A 448 29.51 4.74 -6.31
N LEU A 449 29.09 3.64 -6.95
CA LEU A 449 29.36 2.28 -6.50
C LEU A 449 30.77 1.80 -6.81
N GLN A 450 31.50 2.44 -7.74
CA GLN A 450 32.86 2.02 -8.14
C GLN A 450 33.98 2.64 -7.30
N SER A 451 33.76 3.77 -6.64
CA SER A 451 34.81 4.55 -5.96
C SER A 451 34.84 4.44 -4.43
N GLN A 452 33.84 3.81 -3.80
CA GLN A 452 33.73 3.71 -2.34
C GLN A 452 33.80 2.27 -1.86
N THR A 453 34.38 2.06 -0.66
CA THR A 453 34.33 0.76 0.00
C THR A 453 32.88 0.38 0.32
N ALA A 454 32.53 -0.89 0.19
CA ALA A 454 31.17 -1.38 0.46
C ALA A 454 30.62 -0.93 1.83
N ALA A 455 31.47 -0.74 2.83
CA ALA A 455 31.11 -0.22 4.14
C ALA A 455 30.72 1.27 4.11
N GLY A 456 31.41 2.09 3.30
CA GLY A 456 31.09 3.52 3.16
C GLY A 456 29.79 3.74 2.41
N VAL A 457 29.53 2.96 1.36
CA VAL A 457 28.25 2.99 0.61
C VAL A 457 27.10 2.56 1.51
N ASN A 458 27.26 1.49 2.28
CA ASN A 458 26.24 1.03 3.22
C ASN A 458 25.96 2.07 4.32
N ALA A 459 26.98 2.75 4.86
CA ALA A 459 26.80 3.80 5.85
C ALA A 459 26.07 5.03 5.28
N ALA A 460 26.39 5.44 4.06
CA ALA A 460 25.71 6.55 3.36
C ALA A 460 24.24 6.21 3.04
N VAL A 461 23.97 4.99 2.57
CA VAL A 461 22.61 4.49 2.32
C VAL A 461 21.81 4.41 3.62
N GLN A 462 22.44 3.96 4.73
CA GLN A 462 21.77 3.91 6.03
C GLN A 462 21.46 5.30 6.58
N ALA A 463 22.38 6.26 6.45
CA ALA A 463 22.12 7.64 6.88
C ALA A 463 21.01 8.30 6.09
N ALA A 464 20.96 8.07 4.78
CA ALA A 464 19.89 8.60 3.92
C ALA A 464 18.55 7.90 4.16
N SER A 465 18.55 6.61 4.53
CA SER A 465 17.30 5.90 4.85
C SER A 465 16.63 6.37 6.13
N ALA A 466 17.34 7.08 7.03
CA ALA A 466 16.80 7.52 8.31
C ALA A 466 15.61 8.49 8.17
N VAL A 467 15.65 9.41 7.19
CA VAL A 467 14.54 10.35 6.94
C VAL A 467 13.33 9.60 6.39
N SER A 468 13.54 8.74 5.39
CA SER A 468 12.46 7.90 4.83
C SER A 468 11.88 6.95 5.88
N GLU A 469 12.71 6.48 6.81
CA GLU A 469 12.32 5.67 7.95
C GLU A 469 11.42 6.44 8.92
N LEU A 470 11.77 7.70 9.21
CA LEU A 470 10.95 8.55 10.06
C LEU A 470 9.57 8.81 9.43
N ILE A 471 9.54 9.14 8.13
CA ILE A 471 8.27 9.31 7.39
C ILE A 471 7.44 8.03 7.44
N ALA A 472 8.05 6.87 7.19
CA ALA A 472 7.36 5.58 7.28
C ALA A 472 6.81 5.33 8.69
N ARG A 473 7.54 5.71 9.72
CA ARG A 473 7.09 5.58 11.11
C ARG A 473 5.92 6.51 11.43
N ASN A 474 5.97 7.75 10.98
CA ASN A 474 4.86 8.69 11.17
C ASN A 474 3.57 8.17 10.50
N LEU A 475 3.66 7.69 9.25
CA LEU A 475 2.53 7.09 8.55
C LEU A 475 2.01 5.82 9.25
N ALA A 476 2.89 5.04 9.86
CA ALA A 476 2.54 3.80 10.56
C ALA A 476 1.84 4.03 11.89
N GLU A 477 2.46 4.85 12.76
CA GLU A 477 1.93 5.14 14.09
C GLU A 477 0.69 6.05 14.05
N GLY A 478 0.57 6.89 13.00
CA GLY A 478 -0.61 7.70 12.73
C GLY A 478 -1.71 6.89 12.01
N GLY A 479 -1.82 7.07 10.72
CA GLY A 479 -2.96 6.60 9.93
C GLY A 479 -3.12 5.09 9.86
N MET A 480 -2.03 4.30 9.71
CA MET A 480 -2.16 2.83 9.68
C MET A 480 -2.74 2.30 11.01
N ARG A 481 -2.21 2.77 12.13
CA ARG A 481 -2.70 2.38 13.44
C ARG A 481 -4.17 2.73 13.63
N GLN A 482 -4.56 3.95 13.24
CA GLN A 482 -5.95 4.41 13.30
C GLN A 482 -6.85 3.57 12.39
N MET A 483 -6.46 3.33 11.16
CA MET A 483 -7.24 2.53 10.20
C MET A 483 -7.52 1.11 10.70
N PHE A 484 -6.50 0.41 11.19
CA PHE A 484 -6.68 -0.95 11.71
C PHE A 484 -7.48 -0.98 13.02
N ARG A 485 -7.34 0.05 13.87
CA ARG A 485 -8.17 0.22 15.06
C ARG A 485 -9.64 0.39 14.70
N LEU A 486 -9.94 1.21 13.70
CA LEU A 486 -11.29 1.41 13.17
C LEU A 486 -11.88 0.12 12.61
N ILE A 487 -11.12 -0.67 11.84
CA ILE A 487 -11.58 -1.97 11.34
C ILE A 487 -12.01 -2.86 12.49
N ALA A 488 -11.22 -2.96 13.55
CA ALA A 488 -11.55 -3.80 14.70
C ALA A 488 -12.76 -3.26 15.49
N GLN A 489 -12.89 -1.93 15.63
CA GLN A 489 -14.02 -1.30 16.30
C GLN A 489 -15.33 -1.52 15.53
N ILE A 490 -15.31 -1.31 14.23
CA ILE A 490 -16.48 -1.50 13.35
C ILE A 490 -16.89 -2.97 13.29
N ALA A 491 -15.93 -3.90 13.21
CA ALA A 491 -16.21 -5.34 13.23
C ALA A 491 -16.89 -5.77 14.53
N ARG A 492 -16.52 -5.16 15.66
CA ARG A 492 -17.15 -5.44 16.97
C ARG A 492 -18.54 -4.83 17.08
N ALA A 493 -18.76 -3.64 16.52
CA ALA A 493 -20.06 -2.98 16.52
C ALA A 493 -21.07 -3.72 15.63
N ASN A 494 -20.60 -4.26 14.50
CA ASN A 494 -21.41 -4.93 13.48
C ASN A 494 -20.94 -6.38 13.28
N PRO A 495 -21.16 -7.28 14.22
CA PRO A 495 -20.72 -8.66 14.09
C PRO A 495 -21.61 -9.40 13.08
N ASN A 496 -21.05 -9.82 11.96
CA ASN A 496 -21.71 -10.70 11.00
C ASN A 496 -21.81 -12.12 11.60
N GLU A 497 -23.01 -12.58 11.88
CA GLU A 497 -23.24 -13.93 12.40
C GLU A 497 -22.92 -14.97 11.32
N GLY A 498 -22.03 -15.90 11.65
CA GLY A 498 -21.69 -17.03 10.77
C GLY A 498 -20.62 -16.75 9.71
N GLU A 499 -19.93 -15.61 9.74
CA GLU A 499 -18.82 -15.38 8.84
C GLU A 499 -17.69 -16.37 9.12
N MET A 500 -17.40 -17.22 8.12
CA MET A 500 -16.34 -18.24 8.17
C MET A 500 -15.09 -17.69 7.50
N MET A 501 -14.02 -17.56 8.25
CA MET A 501 -12.73 -17.15 7.68
C MET A 501 -11.75 -18.31 7.62
N ARG A 502 -11.00 -18.40 6.54
CA ARG A 502 -9.93 -19.37 6.41
C ARG A 502 -8.68 -18.88 7.17
N LEU A 503 -8.51 -19.40 8.38
CA LEU A 503 -7.33 -19.16 9.21
C LEU A 503 -6.41 -20.38 9.15
N ASP A 504 -5.16 -20.20 8.78
CA ASP A 504 -4.13 -21.26 8.74
C ASP A 504 -4.58 -22.55 8.01
N GLY A 505 -5.36 -22.41 6.94
CA GLY A 505 -5.86 -23.53 6.15
C GLY A 505 -7.18 -24.17 6.64
N GLN A 506 -7.67 -23.76 7.81
CA GLN A 506 -8.95 -24.21 8.38
C GLN A 506 -9.99 -23.10 8.33
N PHE A 507 -11.25 -23.46 8.10
CA PHE A 507 -12.36 -22.51 8.23
C PHE A 507 -12.75 -22.40 9.70
N VAL A 508 -12.55 -21.22 10.28
CA VAL A 508 -12.86 -20.92 11.67
C VAL A 508 -13.95 -19.84 11.69
N PRO A 509 -15.01 -20.00 12.49
CA PRO A 509 -16.00 -18.95 12.66
C PRO A 509 -15.32 -17.74 13.34
N VAL A 510 -15.56 -16.56 12.79
CA VAL A 510 -15.06 -15.30 13.36
C VAL A 510 -16.13 -14.75 14.27
N ASP A 511 -15.80 -14.56 15.56
CA ASP A 511 -16.65 -13.87 16.52
C ASP A 511 -15.98 -12.60 17.04
N PRO A 512 -16.25 -11.45 16.39
CA PRO A 512 -15.67 -10.17 16.81
C PRO A 512 -16.09 -9.73 18.22
N ARG A 513 -17.22 -10.22 18.75
CA ARG A 513 -17.69 -9.93 20.11
C ARG A 513 -16.76 -10.52 21.19
N SER A 514 -16.04 -11.58 20.83
CA SER A 514 -15.07 -12.21 21.73
C SER A 514 -13.76 -11.40 21.87
N TRP A 515 -13.54 -10.43 20.98
CA TRP A 515 -12.35 -9.58 21.06
C TRP A 515 -12.51 -8.58 22.19
N THR A 516 -11.55 -8.57 23.11
CA THR A 516 -11.54 -7.60 24.22
C THR A 516 -11.36 -6.17 23.71
N SER A 517 -11.99 -5.20 24.39
CA SER A 517 -11.89 -3.78 24.03
C SER A 517 -10.47 -3.22 24.16
N ASP A 518 -9.61 -3.87 24.95
CA ASP A 518 -8.26 -3.43 25.30
C ASP A 518 -7.17 -4.19 24.55
N LEU A 519 -7.34 -4.36 23.22
CA LEU A 519 -6.26 -4.87 22.39
C LEU A 519 -5.32 -3.70 22.06
N ASP A 520 -4.07 -3.80 22.50
CA ASP A 520 -3.02 -2.91 22.03
C ASP A 520 -2.65 -3.24 20.60
N LEU A 521 -2.36 -2.20 19.84
CA LEU A 521 -2.05 -2.31 18.42
C LEU A 521 -0.64 -1.84 18.18
N VAL A 522 0.20 -2.73 17.66
CA VAL A 522 1.58 -2.43 17.28
C VAL A 522 1.72 -2.54 15.78
N THR A 523 2.26 -1.48 15.20
CA THR A 523 2.59 -1.43 13.80
C THR A 523 3.96 -2.07 13.57
N ASN A 524 3.97 -3.19 12.86
CA ASN A 524 5.20 -3.86 12.44
C ASN A 524 5.77 -3.18 11.19
N VAL A 525 6.20 -1.93 11.36
CA VAL A 525 6.93 -1.25 10.30
C VAL A 525 8.31 -1.90 10.26
N GLY A 526 8.64 -2.54 9.16
CA GLY A 526 9.93 -3.18 8.93
C GLY A 526 11.08 -2.17 8.85
N LEU A 527 11.18 -1.31 9.86
CA LEU A 527 12.19 -0.28 10.04
C LEU A 527 13.46 -0.91 10.60
N GLY A 528 14.44 -1.03 9.80
CA GLY A 528 15.71 -1.62 10.14
C GLY A 528 15.97 -2.87 9.30
N ASN A 529 17.21 -3.27 9.14
CA ASN A 529 17.81 -4.35 8.33
C ASN A 529 16.94 -5.59 7.97
N ASN A 530 15.64 -5.37 7.69
CA ASN A 530 14.64 -6.37 7.39
C ASN A 530 14.67 -6.74 5.90
N ARG A 531 15.88 -6.91 5.35
CA ARG A 531 15.99 -7.64 4.09
C ARG A 531 15.41 -9.03 4.34
N ARG A 532 14.59 -9.48 3.41
CA ARG A 532 14.01 -10.83 3.44
C ARG A 532 15.06 -11.90 3.75
N GLU A 533 16.29 -11.68 3.27
CA GLU A 533 17.46 -12.51 3.52
C GLU A 533 17.89 -12.53 4.99
N ASP A 534 17.89 -11.37 5.66
CA ASP A 534 18.28 -11.25 7.07
C ASP A 534 17.23 -11.91 7.99
N ARG A 535 15.95 -11.79 7.66
CA ARG A 535 14.86 -12.48 8.35
C ARG A 535 14.93 -13.99 8.18
N ILE A 536 15.17 -14.46 6.97
CA ILE A 536 15.38 -15.89 6.71
C ILE A 536 16.59 -16.39 7.49
N ALA A 537 17.68 -15.63 7.52
CA ALA A 537 18.87 -15.98 8.30
C ALA A 537 18.58 -16.02 9.80
N ALA A 538 17.83 -15.06 10.35
CA ALA A 538 17.42 -15.06 11.76
C ALA A 538 16.52 -16.26 12.10
N LEU A 539 15.53 -16.59 11.23
CA LEU A 539 14.68 -17.76 11.41
C LEU A 539 15.46 -19.08 11.29
N GLN A 540 16.44 -19.15 10.38
CA GLN A 540 17.32 -20.30 10.27
C GLN A 540 18.19 -20.47 11.55
N MET A 541 18.68 -19.37 12.12
CA MET A 541 19.41 -19.40 13.39
C MET A 541 18.50 -19.85 14.55
N THR A 542 17.26 -19.35 14.58
CA THR A 542 16.23 -19.78 15.54
C THR A 542 15.95 -21.27 15.42
N MET A 543 15.76 -21.77 14.20
CA MET A 543 15.55 -23.19 13.93
C MET A 543 16.75 -24.05 14.38
N GLN A 544 17.97 -23.60 14.10
CA GLN A 544 19.18 -24.29 14.59
C GLN A 544 19.21 -24.35 16.11
N THR A 545 18.87 -23.26 16.79
CA THR A 545 18.80 -23.21 18.24
C THR A 545 17.70 -24.15 18.77
N GLN A 546 16.53 -24.15 18.17
CA GLN A 546 15.43 -25.07 18.51
C GLN A 546 15.88 -26.53 18.35
N MET A 547 16.54 -26.87 17.26
CA MET A 547 17.07 -28.22 17.02
C MET A 547 18.14 -28.62 18.03
N GLN A 548 19.04 -27.70 18.43
CA GLN A 548 20.04 -27.96 19.48
C GLN A 548 19.38 -28.21 20.85
N VAL A 549 18.41 -27.40 21.24
CA VAL A 549 17.63 -27.59 22.47
C VAL A 549 16.90 -28.92 22.45
N TRP A 550 16.28 -29.26 21.31
CA TRP A 550 15.59 -30.53 21.13
C TRP A 550 16.52 -31.75 21.23
N GLN A 551 17.72 -31.66 20.64
CA GLN A 551 18.75 -32.72 20.75
C GLN A 551 19.35 -32.85 22.14
N ALA A 552 19.52 -31.73 22.85
CA ALA A 552 20.15 -31.72 24.19
C ALA A 552 19.18 -32.20 25.28
N TYR A 553 17.93 -31.82 25.23
CA TYR A 553 16.94 -32.03 26.30
C TYR A 553 15.84 -33.02 25.94
N GLY A 554 15.78 -33.47 24.68
CA GLY A 554 14.79 -34.40 24.17
C GLY A 554 13.38 -33.84 24.03
N PRO A 555 12.39 -34.67 23.66
CA PRO A 555 11.00 -34.25 23.39
C PRO A 555 10.24 -33.76 24.64
N SER A 556 10.73 -34.03 25.85
CA SER A 556 10.07 -33.61 27.10
C SER A 556 10.57 -32.25 27.61
N ASN A 557 11.30 -31.48 26.78
CA ASN A 557 11.73 -30.13 27.18
C ASN A 557 10.53 -29.17 27.16
N GLY A 558 10.42 -28.31 28.15
CA GLY A 558 9.38 -27.30 28.27
C GLY A 558 9.62 -26.02 27.42
N ILE A 559 10.70 -25.96 26.64
CA ILE A 559 11.14 -24.74 25.92
C ILE A 559 10.75 -24.81 24.45
N VAL A 560 10.97 -25.98 23.81
CA VAL A 560 10.77 -26.14 22.35
C VAL A 560 9.79 -27.28 22.09
N THR A 561 8.70 -26.97 21.39
CA THR A 561 7.68 -27.94 20.96
C THR A 561 7.86 -28.30 19.49
N MET A 562 7.37 -29.48 19.05
CA MET A 562 7.34 -29.83 17.62
C MET A 562 6.47 -28.85 16.83
N THR A 563 5.41 -28.39 17.43
CA THR A 563 4.55 -27.33 16.86
C THR A 563 5.34 -26.04 16.63
N GLY A 564 6.19 -25.62 17.56
CA GLY A 564 7.07 -24.46 17.43
C GLY A 564 8.08 -24.61 16.29
N ILE A 565 8.71 -25.76 16.15
CA ILE A 565 9.65 -26.05 15.05
C ILE A 565 8.91 -26.01 13.69
N ARG A 566 7.73 -26.64 13.59
CA ARG A 566 6.91 -26.62 12.38
C ARG A 566 6.51 -25.20 12.00
N ASN A 567 6.13 -24.36 12.96
CA ASN A 567 5.77 -22.98 12.71
C ASN A 567 6.96 -22.16 12.18
N THR A 568 8.14 -22.33 12.76
CA THR A 568 9.37 -21.68 12.26
C THR A 568 9.70 -22.11 10.83
N LEU A 569 9.48 -23.38 10.48
CA LEU A 569 9.66 -23.88 9.11
C LEU A 569 8.59 -23.31 8.16
N ALA A 570 7.34 -23.16 8.61
CA ALA A 570 6.27 -22.55 7.83
C ALA A 570 6.55 -21.06 7.56
N ASP A 571 7.08 -20.33 8.55
CA ASP A 571 7.47 -18.93 8.41
C ASP A 571 8.62 -18.76 7.41
N ILE A 572 9.62 -19.66 7.43
CA ILE A 572 10.71 -19.67 6.44
C ILE A 572 10.16 -19.89 5.03
N LEU A 573 9.23 -20.83 4.84
CA LEU A 573 8.60 -21.08 3.54
C LEU A 573 7.74 -19.89 3.10
N GLY A 574 6.96 -19.30 3.99
CA GLY A 574 6.15 -18.10 3.72
C GLY A 574 7.03 -16.96 3.23
N MET A 575 8.15 -16.71 3.91
CA MET A 575 9.13 -15.72 3.46
C MET A 575 9.82 -16.11 2.14
N ALA A 576 9.96 -17.39 1.83
CA ALA A 576 10.45 -17.85 0.53
C ALA A 576 9.42 -17.68 -0.60
N GLY A 577 8.16 -17.26 -0.29
CA GLY A 577 7.07 -17.08 -1.26
C GLY A 577 6.22 -18.32 -1.46
N ILE A 578 6.35 -19.31 -0.60
CA ILE A 578 5.59 -20.56 -0.63
C ILE A 578 4.53 -20.48 0.48
N HIS A 579 3.32 -20.06 0.15
CA HIS A 579 2.26 -19.81 1.13
C HIS A 579 1.55 -21.07 1.63
N ASN A 580 1.80 -22.22 1.02
CA ASN A 580 1.18 -23.49 1.44
C ASN A 580 2.22 -24.41 2.10
N ALA A 581 2.51 -24.16 3.38
CA ALA A 581 3.42 -24.98 4.18
C ALA A 581 2.89 -26.40 4.42
N ASP A 582 1.55 -26.59 4.40
CA ASP A 582 0.90 -27.90 4.65
C ASP A 582 1.21 -28.94 3.57
N ARG A 583 1.65 -28.50 2.40
CA ARG A 583 2.13 -29.39 1.34
C ARG A 583 3.47 -30.07 1.68
N TYR A 584 4.27 -29.42 2.52
CA TYR A 584 5.63 -29.88 2.87
C TYR A 584 5.73 -30.43 4.28
N TYR A 585 4.92 -29.92 5.22
CA TYR A 585 4.93 -30.30 6.62
C TYR A 585 3.51 -30.54 7.09
N ASN A 586 3.28 -31.68 7.74
CA ASN A 586 1.96 -31.99 8.31
C ASN A 586 1.57 -30.97 9.37
N GLN A 587 0.27 -30.70 9.48
CA GLN A 587 -0.27 -29.87 10.55
C GLN A 587 -0.01 -30.55 11.89
N MET A 588 0.54 -29.79 12.83
CA MET A 588 0.85 -30.27 14.15
C MET A 588 0.06 -29.44 15.16
N ASN A 589 -0.90 -30.07 15.81
CA ASN A 589 -1.67 -29.49 16.92
C ASN A 589 -1.09 -29.99 18.25
N PRO A 590 -1.24 -29.25 19.36
CA PRO A 590 -0.79 -29.68 20.70
C PRO A 590 -1.36 -31.04 21.11
N GLN A 591 -2.56 -31.41 20.64
CA GLN A 591 -3.18 -32.71 20.90
C GLN A 591 -2.48 -33.85 20.16
N ILE A 592 -2.10 -33.63 18.89
CA ILE A 592 -1.36 -34.60 18.09
C ILE A 592 0.07 -34.76 18.67
N GLU A 593 0.67 -33.67 19.11
CA GLU A 593 1.98 -33.69 19.76
C GLU A 593 1.95 -34.51 21.04
N GLN A 594 0.94 -34.34 21.92
CA GLN A 594 0.75 -35.16 23.10
C GLN A 594 0.53 -36.64 22.76
N GLN A 595 -0.27 -36.95 21.73
CA GLN A 595 -0.47 -38.33 21.31
C GLN A 595 0.83 -38.98 20.79
N LEU A 596 1.62 -38.25 20.00
CA LEU A 596 2.91 -38.74 19.52
C LEU A 596 3.91 -38.93 20.66
N MET A 597 3.91 -38.01 21.65
CA MET A 597 4.73 -38.16 22.86
C MET A 597 4.33 -39.38 23.70
N MET A 598 3.01 -39.62 23.86
CA MET A 598 2.51 -40.81 24.57
C MET A 598 2.88 -42.10 23.82
N GLN A 599 2.76 -42.13 22.49
CA GLN A 599 3.18 -43.25 21.66
C GLN A 599 4.68 -43.51 21.73
N ALA A 600 5.48 -42.45 21.68
CA ALA A 600 6.94 -42.55 21.82
C ALA A 600 7.36 -43.04 23.22
N ALA A 601 6.67 -42.58 24.28
CA ALA A 601 6.90 -43.04 25.64
C ALA A 601 6.49 -44.52 25.83
N GLN A 602 5.40 -44.95 25.21
CA GLN A 602 4.99 -46.35 25.23
C GLN A 602 5.93 -47.26 24.42
N ALA A 603 6.44 -46.80 23.28
CA ALA A 603 7.42 -47.50 22.47
C ALA A 603 8.76 -47.63 23.22
N ALA A 604 9.16 -46.59 23.99
CA ALA A 604 10.36 -46.63 24.84
C ALA A 604 10.22 -47.58 26.05
N GLN A 605 9.01 -47.77 26.58
CA GLN A 605 8.73 -48.73 27.65
C GLN A 605 8.68 -50.19 27.15
N GLY A 606 8.40 -50.42 25.87
CA GLY A 606 8.38 -51.76 25.24
C GLY A 606 9.77 -52.32 24.84
N GLN A 607 10.78 -51.50 24.82
CA GLN A 607 12.15 -51.93 24.60
C GLN A 607 12.91 -51.86 25.93
N GLN A 608 12.89 -52.93 26.71
CA GLN A 608 13.88 -53.09 27.74
C GLN A 608 15.26 -53.06 27.08
N PRO A 609 16.17 -52.16 27.47
CA PRO A 609 17.53 -52.23 26.98
C PRO A 609 18.12 -53.55 27.49
N GLN A 610 18.45 -54.46 26.61
CA GLN A 610 19.41 -55.51 26.95
C GLN A 610 20.67 -54.79 27.36
N GLN A 611 20.93 -54.78 28.67
CA GLN A 611 22.22 -54.33 29.20
C GLN A 611 23.33 -55.11 28.50
N PRO A 612 24.26 -54.43 27.85
CA PRO A 612 25.47 -55.10 27.38
C PRO A 612 26.21 -55.55 28.61
N SER A 613 26.46 -56.80 28.72
CA SER A 613 27.14 -57.44 29.86
C SER A 613 28.63 -57.13 29.98
N ASP A 614 29.12 -56.13 29.26
CA ASP A 614 30.53 -55.70 29.37
C ASP A 614 30.69 -54.20 29.12
N PRO A 615 31.15 -53.40 30.11
CA PRO A 615 31.31 -51.92 29.95
C PRO A 615 32.33 -51.56 28.87
N ASN A 616 33.24 -52.43 28.51
CA ASN A 616 34.24 -52.18 27.45
C ASN A 616 33.65 -52.26 26.04
N MET A 617 32.58 -53.05 25.82
CA MET A 617 31.88 -53.10 24.52
C MET A 617 31.04 -51.86 24.27
N ALA A 618 30.42 -51.27 25.28
CA ALA A 618 29.68 -50.01 25.17
C ALA A 618 30.59 -48.85 24.82
N PHE A 619 31.79 -48.82 25.36
CA PHE A 619 32.82 -47.78 25.08
C PHE A 619 33.33 -47.94 23.61
N LEU A 620 33.60 -49.15 23.15
CA LEU A 620 34.00 -49.42 21.75
C LEU A 620 32.93 -49.11 20.75
N GLN A 621 31.65 -49.34 21.06
CA GLN A 621 30.51 -48.97 20.18
C GLN A 621 30.33 -47.46 20.12
N ALA A 622 30.49 -46.72 21.24
CA ALA A 622 30.41 -45.28 21.28
C ALA A 622 31.60 -44.62 20.54
N GLU A 623 32.76 -45.22 20.56
CA GLU A 623 33.93 -44.75 19.81
C GLU A 623 33.84 -45.04 18.31
N GLN A 624 33.29 -46.18 17.92
CA GLN A 624 32.97 -46.48 16.52
C GLN A 624 31.90 -45.55 15.94
N MET A 625 30.85 -45.21 16.73
CA MET A 625 29.85 -44.23 16.32
C MET A 625 30.44 -42.82 16.15
N LYS A 626 31.32 -42.40 17.05
CA LYS A 626 32.04 -41.11 16.93
C LYS A 626 32.97 -41.08 15.71
N MET A 627 33.64 -42.17 15.38
CA MET A 627 34.50 -42.27 14.20
C MET A 627 33.69 -42.25 12.90
N SER A 628 32.58 -42.95 12.86
CA SER A 628 31.71 -42.97 11.65
C SER A 628 31.06 -41.62 11.40
N THR A 629 30.64 -40.92 12.46
CA THR A 629 30.08 -39.56 12.36
C THR A 629 31.12 -38.53 11.90
N ARG A 630 32.36 -38.62 12.45
CA ARG A 630 33.47 -37.77 11.96
C ARG A 630 33.84 -38.04 10.52
N ALA A 631 33.91 -39.29 10.10
CA ALA A 631 34.19 -39.64 8.70
C ALA A 631 33.11 -39.14 7.73
N GLN A 632 31.83 -39.16 8.15
CA GLN A 632 30.73 -38.56 7.34
C GLN A 632 30.83 -37.04 7.26
N VAL A 633 31.16 -36.34 8.35
CA VAL A 633 31.33 -34.89 8.36
C VAL A 633 32.55 -34.47 7.54
N ASP A 634 33.63 -35.19 7.59
CA ASP A 634 34.83 -34.91 6.79
C ASP A 634 34.61 -35.19 5.30
N MET A 635 33.84 -36.24 4.94
CA MET A 635 33.43 -36.47 3.55
C MET A 635 32.50 -35.39 3.02
N ALA A 636 31.56 -34.92 3.84
CA ALA A 636 30.67 -33.82 3.47
C ALA A 636 31.44 -32.50 3.27
N LYS A 637 32.44 -32.22 4.11
CA LYS A 637 33.35 -31.08 3.94
C LYS A 637 34.16 -31.16 2.66
N VAL A 638 34.74 -32.31 2.36
CA VAL A 638 35.49 -32.52 1.10
C VAL A 638 34.62 -32.37 -0.13
N GLN A 639 33.35 -32.80 -0.07
CA GLN A 639 32.39 -32.59 -1.14
C GLN A 639 32.04 -31.10 -1.33
N LEU A 640 31.83 -30.37 -0.23
CA LEU A 640 31.51 -28.93 -0.25
C LEU A 640 32.71 -28.10 -0.76
N ASP A 641 33.94 -28.45 -0.38
CA ASP A 641 35.14 -27.78 -0.86
C ASP A 641 35.42 -28.11 -2.35
N ALA A 642 35.12 -29.32 -2.79
CA ALA A 642 35.19 -29.68 -4.20
C ALA A 642 34.14 -28.95 -5.07
N GLU A 643 32.94 -28.70 -4.51
CA GLU A 643 31.88 -27.96 -5.17
C GLU A 643 32.20 -26.47 -5.25
N LYS A 644 32.77 -25.88 -4.16
CA LYS A 644 33.29 -24.52 -4.18
C LYS A 644 34.41 -24.33 -5.22
N MET A 645 35.38 -25.23 -5.27
CA MET A 645 36.43 -25.17 -6.28
C MET A 645 35.87 -25.23 -7.71
N ARG A 646 34.84 -26.03 -7.96
CA ARG A 646 34.15 -26.05 -9.27
C ARG A 646 33.46 -24.74 -9.60
N MET A 647 32.79 -24.14 -8.62
CA MET A 647 32.12 -22.86 -8.82
C MET A 647 33.10 -21.70 -9.05
N ASP A 648 34.25 -21.73 -8.39
CA ASP A 648 35.30 -20.71 -8.57
C ASP A 648 36.01 -20.88 -9.94
N ASP A 649 36.25 -22.12 -10.38
CA ASP A 649 36.82 -22.43 -11.71
C ASP A 649 35.85 -22.02 -12.85
N ASP A 650 34.56 -22.20 -12.67
CA ASP A 650 33.55 -21.74 -13.63
C ASP A 650 33.45 -20.21 -13.68
N ARG A 651 33.56 -19.53 -12.53
CA ARG A 651 33.61 -18.04 -12.46
C ARG A 651 34.88 -17.48 -13.13
N GLU A 652 36.03 -18.11 -12.95
CA GLU A 652 37.27 -17.71 -13.65
C GLU A 652 37.16 -17.90 -15.15
N ARG A 653 36.56 -18.98 -15.60
CA ARG A 653 36.32 -19.23 -17.04
C ARG A 653 35.37 -18.22 -17.64
N ASP A 654 34.31 -17.86 -16.93
CA ASP A 654 33.37 -16.82 -17.38
C ASP A 654 34.02 -15.45 -17.45
N ARG A 655 34.90 -15.10 -16.49
CA ARG A 655 35.72 -13.86 -16.55
C ARG A 655 36.67 -13.86 -17.74
N MET A 656 37.40 -14.95 -17.97
CA MET A 656 38.29 -15.07 -19.12
C MET A 656 37.52 -14.99 -20.46
N ALA A 657 36.33 -15.55 -20.52
CA ALA A 657 35.48 -15.45 -21.71
C ALA A 657 34.97 -14.04 -21.95
N GLN A 658 34.63 -13.30 -20.89
CA GLN A 658 34.27 -11.89 -20.98
C GLN A 658 35.44 -11.00 -21.40
N ASP A 659 36.62 -11.18 -20.82
CA ASP A 659 37.82 -10.44 -21.17
C ASP A 659 38.24 -10.69 -22.63
N LEU A 660 38.12 -11.92 -23.12
CA LEU A 660 38.36 -12.26 -24.53
C LEU A 660 37.35 -11.59 -25.46
N ALA A 661 36.06 -11.52 -25.06
CA ALA A 661 35.02 -10.86 -25.83
C ALA A 661 35.25 -9.34 -25.91
N ILE A 662 35.69 -8.72 -24.79
CA ILE A 662 36.01 -7.29 -24.73
C ILE A 662 37.23 -6.99 -25.62
N ARG A 663 38.33 -7.77 -25.54
CA ARG A 663 39.51 -7.61 -26.36
C ARG A 663 39.26 -7.84 -27.87
N ALA A 664 38.38 -8.80 -28.18
CA ALA A 664 37.93 -9.03 -29.55
C ALA A 664 37.12 -7.84 -30.10
N GLY A 665 36.25 -7.24 -29.24
CA GLY A 665 35.54 -6.00 -29.58
C GLY A 665 36.45 -4.80 -29.80
N GLU A 666 37.49 -4.63 -28.99
CA GLU A 666 38.50 -3.58 -29.15
C GLU A 666 39.35 -3.76 -30.42
N LEU A 667 39.69 -5.00 -30.78
CA LEU A 667 40.40 -5.33 -32.01
C LEU A 667 39.54 -5.08 -33.25
N LEU A 668 38.26 -5.42 -33.19
CA LEU A 668 37.29 -5.12 -34.25
C LEU A 668 37.13 -3.61 -34.45
N ALA A 669 37.07 -2.84 -33.37
CA ALA A 669 37.01 -1.38 -33.43
C ALA A 669 38.27 -0.73 -33.99
N LYS A 670 39.44 -1.32 -33.74
CA LYS A 670 40.76 -0.78 -34.22
C LYS A 670 41.17 -1.23 -35.61
N THR A 671 40.81 -2.42 -36.02
CA THR A 671 41.37 -3.05 -37.27
C THR A 671 40.31 -3.44 -38.28
N GLY A 672 39.02 -3.45 -37.93
CA GLY A 672 37.94 -3.88 -38.83
C GLY A 672 37.94 -5.38 -39.18
N VAL A 673 38.77 -6.18 -38.53
CA VAL A 673 38.89 -7.63 -38.77
C VAL A 673 38.04 -8.40 -37.78
N GLN A 674 37.09 -9.18 -38.27
CA GLN A 674 36.20 -10.01 -37.46
C GLN A 674 36.92 -11.32 -37.09
N LEU A 675 37.15 -11.54 -35.78
CA LEU A 675 37.71 -12.79 -35.24
C LEU A 675 36.60 -13.78 -34.99
N ASP A 676 36.74 -15.01 -35.45
CA ASP A 676 35.81 -16.08 -35.21
C ASP A 676 35.99 -16.65 -33.77
N LEU A 677 35.23 -16.12 -32.82
CA LEU A 677 35.24 -16.50 -31.42
C LEU A 677 34.89 -17.98 -31.19
N ASN A 678 34.21 -18.62 -32.14
CA ASN A 678 33.85 -20.04 -32.04
C ASN A 678 35.05 -20.95 -32.40
N ALA A 679 35.97 -20.50 -33.23
CA ALA A 679 37.19 -21.23 -33.52
C ALA A 679 38.13 -21.24 -32.30
N ILE A 680 38.28 -20.09 -31.62
CA ILE A 680 39.12 -19.96 -30.43
C ILE A 680 38.56 -20.79 -29.26
N LYS A 681 37.23 -20.85 -29.09
CA LYS A 681 36.59 -21.72 -28.07
C LYS A 681 36.79 -23.20 -28.33
N ARG A 682 36.94 -23.64 -29.60
CA ARG A 682 37.19 -25.06 -29.92
C ARG A 682 38.64 -25.46 -29.65
N GLU A 683 39.62 -24.58 -29.80
CA GLU A 683 41.03 -24.85 -29.48
C GLU A 683 41.33 -24.92 -27.96
N GLN A 684 40.50 -24.25 -27.12
CA GLN A 684 40.67 -24.27 -25.67
C GLN A 684 39.96 -25.42 -24.97
N GLN A 685 39.22 -26.28 -25.68
CA GLN A 685 38.72 -27.54 -25.12
C GLN A 685 39.83 -28.58 -25.04
N MET A 686 40.74 -28.41 -24.08
CA MET A 686 41.67 -29.49 -23.70
C MET A 686 40.87 -30.67 -23.11
N PRO A 687 41.34 -31.91 -23.38
CA PRO A 687 40.65 -33.12 -22.92
C PRO A 687 40.59 -33.13 -21.38
N ARG A 688 39.43 -33.39 -20.84
CA ARG A 688 39.19 -33.62 -19.41
C ARG A 688 40.10 -34.73 -18.91
N MET A 689 41.09 -34.45 -18.07
CA MET A 689 41.75 -35.48 -17.26
C MET A 689 40.70 -36.08 -16.32
N GLN A 690 40.29 -37.30 -16.61
CA GLN A 690 39.55 -38.11 -15.68
C GLN A 690 40.47 -38.45 -14.51
N PHE A 691 40.22 -37.92 -13.35
CA PHE A 691 40.84 -38.32 -12.09
C PHE A 691 40.28 -39.72 -11.76
N VAL A 692 41.05 -40.74 -12.01
CA VAL A 692 40.79 -42.10 -11.51
C VAL A 692 41.30 -42.16 -10.08
N PRO A 693 40.46 -42.39 -9.06
CA PRO A 693 40.95 -42.57 -7.69
C PRO A 693 41.74 -43.88 -7.61
N ASN A 694 43.00 -43.78 -7.24
CA ASN A 694 43.90 -44.89 -6.98
C ASN A 694 43.30 -45.73 -5.84
N GLN A 695 42.86 -46.93 -6.17
CA GLN A 695 42.60 -48.00 -5.21
C GLN A 695 43.96 -48.48 -4.71
N THR A 696 44.40 -48.01 -3.54
CA THR A 696 45.45 -48.67 -2.78
C THR A 696 44.86 -49.91 -2.14
N THR A 697 45.19 -51.03 -2.76
CA THR A 697 45.09 -52.35 -2.19
C THR A 697 45.80 -52.46 -0.83
N GLY A 698 45.16 -53.18 0.06
CA GLY A 698 45.55 -53.35 1.44
C GLY A 698 46.93 -53.96 1.75
N LEU A 699 47.29 -53.70 2.96
CA LEU A 699 47.92 -54.68 3.88
C LEU A 699 47.57 -54.24 5.29
#